data_944d26cf9348f19dd64bdf75698a0438
#
_entry.id   944d26cf9348f19dd64bdf75698a0438
#
_cell.length_a   1.000
_cell.length_b   1.000
_cell.length_c   1.000
_cell.angle_alpha   90.00
_cell.angle_beta   90.00
_cell.angle_gamma   90.00
#
_symmetry.space_group_name_H-M   'P 1'
#
loop_
_entity.id
_entity.type
_entity.pdbx_description
1 polymer ?
#
loop_
_entity_poly.entity_id
_entity_poly.type
_entity_poly.pdbx_seq_one_letter_code
_entity_poly.pdbx_strand_id
1 'polypeptide(L)'
;MTRLPTLLLMGTMLGLPPVAFAQETPQLEATETAPQTETRTPEPVDRFPGVADPILSTTPRTRSDIPLVPETATWDGFHGQLNAQKYSPLTQITTDNVGELEKVWEIHTGDVSDGSGDLTATVWSATPVFANETLYIGTPFYRILALDPASGEQKWSFSTESTLEPLTQPALKNRGVAYWENPEPVEGETCQKIVYIGTMDAQLFAVDADSGEKCTRFGEDGVLDMNQWNTINDRFPLSLLQPPTIVGNHVVLGWAGMDWEYAEAPPGAVFSVDPQTGELQWSFETLPEDIRRQTGTANVWTHMSVDEGLNMIYLPVASPSPNYWGGNRVEEIPYATSTTALDLDTGEVVWSRQWVHHDIWDYDINSAPTLMDITVDGEDIPALMQATKMGFLFVVNRETGEDVWPIEERPVPGGDGTVDGEYYAPTQPFPTKPAPLLDQSEKPEVWPIADIVGLGSCSRLFDNLWYEGMYTPPTTKGEGVLAYPDSAGGVQWGGVAFDPESQTAVLNTSHVVQYIKLFTREDYEQQAGGSGNESGFYPQTGAPYGMSLMNAMNWLGMPCWKPPFGELVALDMHSGDVKWRKPIGNSQKFGFYMPDNMGSPTIGGPAVTKGGLIFIGATMDAKARAFDLASGEELWSDQMEAPVVANPAVYEYDGRQYVAFVSGGNSILKPAVGDQVAVYALPD
;
A
#
# COMPACT_ATOMS: atom_id res chain seq x y z
N MET A 1 36.67 6.79 60.75
CA MET A 1 37.72 6.01 60.06
C MET A 1 37.09 4.70 59.60
N THR A 2 36.65 4.65 58.38
CA THR A 2 36.47 3.41 57.60
C THR A 2 36.07 3.81 56.18
N ARG A 3 36.89 3.45 55.22
CA ARG A 3 36.79 3.80 53.80
C ARG A 3 35.73 2.92 53.16
N LEU A 4 34.80 3.53 52.39
CA LEU A 4 33.98 2.84 51.41
C LEU A 4 34.79 2.63 50.12
N PRO A 5 34.71 1.47 49.47
CA PRO A 5 35.27 1.28 48.13
C PRO A 5 34.24 1.69 47.07
N THR A 6 34.73 2.45 46.13
CA THR A 6 34.02 2.81 44.88
C THR A 6 33.86 1.57 44.02
N LEU A 7 32.60 1.13 43.79
CA LEU A 7 32.28 0.04 42.86
C LEU A 7 32.14 0.65 41.47
N LEU A 8 33.11 0.40 40.60
CA LEU A 8 33.03 0.65 39.17
C LEU A 8 32.18 -0.46 38.54
N LEU A 9 30.95 -0.18 38.17
CA LEU A 9 30.18 -1.08 37.33
C LEU A 9 30.59 -0.85 35.85
N MET A 10 31.52 -1.67 35.38
CA MET A 10 31.68 -1.90 33.95
C MET A 10 30.53 -2.77 33.47
N GLY A 11 29.52 -2.17 32.84
CA GLY A 11 28.53 -2.86 32.07
C GLY A 11 29.18 -3.38 30.80
N THR A 12 29.40 -4.67 30.72
CA THR A 12 29.72 -5.37 29.48
C THR A 12 28.50 -5.31 28.59
N MET A 13 28.55 -4.49 27.55
CA MET A 13 27.65 -4.63 26.40
C MET A 13 27.97 -5.98 25.75
N LEU A 14 27.10 -6.95 25.96
CA LEU A 14 27.05 -8.14 25.14
C LEU A 14 26.56 -7.67 23.77
N GLY A 15 27.49 -7.53 22.84
CA GLY A 15 27.20 -7.44 21.43
C GLY A 15 26.57 -8.77 21.03
N LEU A 16 25.31 -8.73 20.66
CA LEU A 16 24.71 -9.81 19.91
C LEU A 16 25.44 -9.86 18.56
N PRO A 17 25.91 -11.03 18.12
CA PRO A 17 26.48 -11.15 16.79
C PRO A 17 25.39 -10.87 15.77
N PRO A 18 25.72 -10.26 14.61
CA PRO A 18 24.80 -10.20 13.51
C PRO A 18 24.42 -11.64 13.14
N VAL A 19 23.14 -11.94 13.14
CA VAL A 19 22.63 -13.21 12.62
C VAL A 19 22.82 -13.13 11.10
N ALA A 20 23.86 -13.76 10.63
CA ALA A 20 24.08 -13.96 9.21
C ALA A 20 23.08 -15.04 8.74
N PHE A 21 21.99 -14.62 8.14
CA PHE A 21 21.19 -15.51 7.31
C PHE A 21 21.97 -15.77 6.02
N ALA A 22 22.68 -16.88 5.97
CA ALA A 22 23.15 -17.43 4.73
C ALA A 22 21.96 -18.05 4.02
N GLN A 23 21.23 -17.25 3.26
CA GLN A 23 20.39 -17.78 2.21
C GLN A 23 21.33 -18.25 1.09
N GLU A 24 21.45 -19.55 0.92
CA GLU A 24 21.92 -20.12 -0.34
C GLU A 24 20.85 -19.76 -1.39
N THR A 25 21.06 -18.64 -2.08
CA THR A 25 20.40 -18.41 -3.36
C THR A 25 20.67 -19.65 -4.22
N PRO A 26 19.67 -20.27 -4.88
CA PRO A 26 19.92 -21.29 -5.85
C PRO A 26 20.95 -20.74 -6.84
N GLN A 27 22.15 -21.29 -6.86
CA GLN A 27 23.10 -20.99 -7.91
C GLN A 27 22.47 -21.52 -9.20
N LEU A 28 21.83 -20.64 -9.94
CA LEU A 28 21.55 -20.86 -11.35
C LEU A 28 22.93 -20.99 -12.03
N GLU A 29 23.26 -22.19 -12.43
CA GLU A 29 24.45 -22.43 -13.26
C GLU A 29 24.38 -21.47 -14.45
N ALA A 30 25.38 -20.60 -14.53
CA ALA A 30 25.58 -19.71 -15.66
C ALA A 30 25.94 -20.57 -16.89
N THR A 31 24.91 -20.99 -17.61
CA THR A 31 25.06 -21.57 -18.94
C THR A 31 24.50 -20.56 -19.94
N GLU A 32 25.44 -20.14 -20.78
CA GLU A 32 25.33 -19.31 -21.96
C GLU A 32 25.46 -17.79 -21.73
N THR A 33 26.50 -17.28 -22.36
CA THR A 33 26.76 -15.87 -22.61
C THR A 33 25.48 -15.19 -23.09
N ALA A 34 24.94 -14.31 -22.25
CA ALA A 34 23.90 -13.38 -22.67
C ALA A 34 24.34 -12.70 -23.98
N PRO A 35 23.45 -12.54 -24.96
CA PRO A 35 23.77 -11.72 -26.12
C PRO A 35 24.17 -10.34 -25.55
N GLN A 36 25.33 -9.85 -25.99
CA GLN A 36 25.75 -8.48 -25.70
C GLN A 36 24.64 -7.59 -26.25
N THR A 37 23.81 -7.07 -25.36
CA THR A 37 22.91 -5.97 -25.67
C THR A 37 23.81 -4.85 -26.19
N GLU A 38 23.75 -4.56 -27.47
CA GLU A 38 24.28 -3.31 -27.99
C GLU A 38 23.66 -2.21 -27.11
N THR A 39 24.49 -1.57 -26.30
CA THR A 39 24.12 -0.35 -25.61
C THR A 39 23.76 0.66 -26.70
N ARG A 40 22.45 0.76 -26.98
CA ARG A 40 21.92 1.79 -27.85
C ARG A 40 22.16 3.09 -27.09
N THR A 41 23.22 3.81 -27.49
CA THR A 41 23.42 5.19 -27.07
C THR A 41 22.15 5.92 -27.52
N PRO A 42 21.33 6.47 -26.64
CA PRO A 42 20.15 7.22 -27.08
C PRO A 42 20.62 8.29 -28.03
N GLU A 43 20.04 8.36 -29.22
CA GLU A 43 20.20 9.55 -30.06
C GLU A 43 19.73 10.75 -29.22
N PRO A 44 20.40 11.93 -29.33
CA PRO A 44 19.93 13.12 -28.61
C PRO A 44 18.49 13.37 -29.04
N VAL A 45 17.56 13.16 -28.12
CA VAL A 45 16.14 13.32 -28.37
C VAL A 45 15.87 14.82 -28.42
N ASP A 46 15.79 15.39 -29.63
CA ASP A 46 15.31 16.77 -29.89
C ASP A 46 13.79 16.93 -29.61
N ARG A 47 13.16 15.91 -28.98
CA ARG A 47 11.78 15.93 -28.51
C ARG A 47 11.79 15.48 -27.06
N PHE A 48 11.47 16.40 -26.18
CA PHE A 48 10.83 15.97 -24.95
C PHE A 48 9.66 15.06 -25.32
N PRO A 49 9.62 13.81 -24.86
CA PRO A 49 8.36 13.11 -24.81
C PRO A 49 7.44 14.06 -24.07
N GLY A 50 6.38 14.51 -24.69
CA GLY A 50 5.51 15.51 -24.09
C GLY A 50 5.02 14.99 -22.75
N VAL A 51 4.77 15.89 -21.82
CA VAL A 51 3.88 15.61 -20.68
C VAL A 51 2.66 14.91 -21.27
N ALA A 52 2.38 13.67 -20.85
CA ALA A 52 1.25 12.92 -21.38
C ALA A 52 -0.03 13.73 -21.19
N ASP A 53 -0.66 14.13 -22.27
CA ASP A 53 -1.96 14.77 -22.18
C ASP A 53 -2.93 13.84 -21.48
N PRO A 54 -3.75 14.33 -20.53
CA PRO A 54 -4.77 13.53 -19.89
C PRO A 54 -5.67 12.85 -20.94
N ILE A 55 -5.86 11.54 -20.81
CA ILE A 55 -6.87 10.82 -21.58
C ILE A 55 -8.21 11.05 -20.88
N LEU A 56 -9.03 11.94 -21.40
CA LEU A 56 -10.34 12.27 -20.82
C LEU A 56 -11.47 11.63 -21.60
N SER A 57 -12.53 11.24 -20.90
CA SER A 57 -13.74 10.79 -21.55
C SER A 57 -14.57 11.98 -22.03
N THR A 58 -14.91 11.98 -23.31
CA THR A 58 -15.80 12.97 -23.92
C THR A 58 -17.24 12.49 -24.06
N THR A 59 -17.50 11.23 -23.69
CA THR A 59 -18.83 10.59 -23.82
C THR A 59 -19.36 10.32 -22.41
N PRO A 60 -20.42 11.03 -21.96
CA PRO A 60 -21.06 10.73 -20.69
C PRO A 60 -21.59 9.29 -20.68
N ARG A 61 -21.34 8.57 -19.60
CA ARG A 61 -21.89 7.24 -19.39
C ARG A 61 -23.31 7.35 -18.81
N THR A 62 -24.17 6.44 -19.22
CA THR A 62 -25.49 6.32 -18.60
C THR A 62 -25.32 5.60 -17.26
N ARG A 63 -25.66 6.27 -16.17
CA ARG A 63 -25.65 5.67 -14.85
C ARG A 63 -26.90 4.82 -14.65
N SER A 64 -26.73 3.62 -14.10
CA SER A 64 -27.85 2.80 -13.62
C SER A 64 -28.33 3.29 -12.25
N ASP A 65 -29.46 2.74 -11.76
CA ASP A 65 -30.03 3.10 -10.45
C ASP A 65 -29.28 2.49 -9.25
N ILE A 66 -28.11 1.85 -9.46
CA ILE A 66 -27.28 1.28 -8.39
C ILE A 66 -26.63 2.43 -7.63
N PRO A 67 -26.89 2.59 -6.31
CA PRO A 67 -26.32 3.67 -5.54
C PRO A 67 -24.83 3.43 -5.28
N LEU A 68 -24.01 4.51 -5.26
CA LEU A 68 -22.60 4.41 -4.94
C LEU A 68 -22.37 3.93 -3.49
N VAL A 69 -23.21 4.31 -2.57
CA VAL A 69 -23.17 3.92 -1.15
C VAL A 69 -24.32 2.94 -0.90
N PRO A 70 -24.05 1.69 -0.54
CA PRO A 70 -25.10 0.73 -0.20
C PRO A 70 -25.92 1.19 1.02
N GLU A 71 -27.22 0.94 1.03
CA GLU A 71 -28.08 1.21 2.17
C GLU A 71 -27.84 0.22 3.35
N THR A 72 -27.33 -0.96 3.03
CA THR A 72 -27.06 -2.02 4.00
C THR A 72 -25.63 -1.96 4.53
N ALA A 73 -25.46 -2.32 5.80
CA ALA A 73 -24.15 -2.40 6.44
C ALA A 73 -23.40 -3.66 6.00
N THR A 74 -22.84 -3.64 4.80
CA THR A 74 -21.98 -4.71 4.29
C THR A 74 -20.51 -4.39 4.62
N TRP A 75 -19.72 -5.41 4.86
CA TRP A 75 -18.25 -5.35 4.92
C TRP A 75 -17.68 -6.55 4.17
N ASP A 76 -18.21 -6.76 2.96
CA ASP A 76 -17.96 -7.92 2.10
C ASP A 76 -16.71 -7.79 1.22
N GLY A 77 -16.00 -6.67 1.32
CA GLY A 77 -14.75 -6.42 0.64
C GLY A 77 -13.68 -5.82 1.56
N PHE A 78 -12.47 -5.70 1.05
CA PHE A 78 -11.31 -5.18 1.78
C PHE A 78 -11.53 -3.75 2.33
N HIS A 79 -12.26 -2.92 1.61
CA HIS A 79 -12.59 -1.55 2.01
C HIS A 79 -14.03 -1.40 2.54
N GLY A 80 -14.65 -2.50 2.90
CA GLY A 80 -16.08 -2.57 3.24
C GLY A 80 -16.95 -2.65 2.00
N GLN A 81 -16.78 -1.71 1.07
CA GLN A 81 -17.52 -1.64 -0.20
C GLN A 81 -16.59 -1.40 -1.38
N LEU A 82 -17.11 -1.57 -2.60
CA LEU A 82 -16.40 -1.40 -3.86
C LEU A 82 -15.96 0.05 -4.14
N ASN A 83 -16.65 1.04 -3.56
CA ASN A 83 -16.31 2.46 -3.69
C ASN A 83 -15.09 2.92 -2.88
N ALA A 84 -14.49 2.04 -2.09
CA ALA A 84 -13.34 2.28 -1.21
C ALA A 84 -13.54 3.40 -0.17
N GLN A 85 -14.79 3.73 0.19
CA GLN A 85 -15.08 4.77 1.21
C GLN A 85 -14.79 4.32 2.63
N LYS A 86 -14.71 3.02 2.90
CA LYS A 86 -14.54 2.47 4.25
C LYS A 86 -15.54 3.07 5.25
N TYR A 87 -16.77 3.25 4.80
CA TYR A 87 -17.88 3.81 5.55
C TYR A 87 -18.86 2.73 5.97
N SER A 88 -19.31 2.82 7.23
CA SER A 88 -20.39 1.98 7.74
C SER A 88 -21.61 2.83 8.13
N PRO A 89 -22.83 2.52 7.63
CA PRO A 89 -24.04 3.23 7.98
C PRO A 89 -24.54 2.93 9.40
N LEU A 90 -23.83 2.13 10.17
CA LEU A 90 -24.21 1.70 11.52
C LEU A 90 -24.12 2.84 12.53
N THR A 91 -25.07 2.88 13.47
CA THR A 91 -25.20 3.93 14.48
C THR A 91 -25.37 3.42 15.90
N GLN A 92 -25.20 2.13 16.15
CA GLN A 92 -25.30 1.58 17.50
C GLN A 92 -24.14 2.06 18.39
N ILE A 93 -22.92 2.11 17.82
CA ILE A 93 -21.75 2.67 18.46
C ILE A 93 -21.61 4.12 17.98
N THR A 94 -21.60 5.06 18.93
CA THR A 94 -21.58 6.51 18.69
C THR A 94 -20.52 7.18 19.53
N THR A 95 -20.30 8.47 19.31
CA THR A 95 -19.39 9.29 20.14
C THR A 95 -19.78 9.30 21.63
N ASP A 96 -21.06 9.09 21.97
CA ASP A 96 -21.55 9.12 23.36
C ASP A 96 -21.25 7.84 24.12
N ASN A 97 -21.13 6.67 23.43
CA ASN A 97 -21.02 5.37 24.07
C ASN A 97 -19.77 4.55 23.68
N VAL A 98 -18.95 5.03 22.73
CA VAL A 98 -17.76 4.32 22.29
C VAL A 98 -16.76 4.03 23.42
N GLY A 99 -16.76 4.84 24.48
CA GLY A 99 -15.94 4.60 25.67
C GLY A 99 -16.32 3.34 26.44
N GLU A 100 -17.50 2.75 26.17
CA GLU A 100 -18.00 1.51 26.79
C GLU A 100 -17.65 0.25 25.97
N LEU A 101 -16.92 0.37 24.85
CA LEU A 101 -16.51 -0.76 24.03
C LEU A 101 -15.69 -1.77 24.83
N GLU A 102 -16.11 -3.02 24.75
CA GLU A 102 -15.43 -4.17 25.36
C GLU A 102 -14.96 -5.13 24.28
N LYS A 103 -13.83 -5.80 24.52
CA LYS A 103 -13.36 -6.90 23.67
C LYS A 103 -14.27 -8.11 23.93
N VAL A 104 -15.12 -8.45 22.94
CA VAL A 104 -16.06 -9.56 23.08
C VAL A 104 -15.42 -10.90 22.80
N TRP A 105 -14.41 -10.94 21.92
CA TRP A 105 -13.58 -12.11 21.72
C TRP A 105 -12.23 -11.75 21.07
N GLU A 106 -11.28 -12.64 21.21
CA GLU A 106 -10.00 -12.59 20.49
C GLU A 106 -9.53 -14.01 20.15
N ILE A 107 -8.80 -14.12 19.07
CA ILE A 107 -8.12 -15.35 18.65
C ILE A 107 -6.68 -15.07 18.24
N HIS A 108 -5.86 -16.12 18.32
CA HIS A 108 -4.52 -16.19 17.76
C HIS A 108 -4.49 -17.22 16.64
N THR A 109 -4.04 -16.83 15.45
CA THR A 109 -4.08 -17.72 14.27
C THR A 109 -2.98 -18.77 14.29
N GLY A 110 -1.87 -18.52 14.98
CA GLY A 110 -0.65 -19.32 14.93
C GLY A 110 0.21 -19.08 13.69
N ASP A 111 -0.24 -18.23 12.74
CA ASP A 111 0.45 -17.96 11.48
C ASP A 111 1.30 -16.70 11.58
N VAL A 112 2.37 -16.78 12.33
CA VAL A 112 3.29 -15.67 12.58
C VAL A 112 4.73 -16.15 12.61
N SER A 113 5.63 -15.35 12.07
CA SER A 113 7.09 -15.52 12.15
C SER A 113 7.76 -14.18 12.36
N ASP A 114 8.70 -14.10 13.28
CA ASP A 114 9.57 -12.93 13.48
C ASP A 114 10.86 -13.00 12.64
N GLY A 115 11.03 -14.06 11.85
CA GLY A 115 12.21 -14.31 11.03
C GLY A 115 13.40 -14.87 11.80
N SER A 116 13.26 -15.21 13.08
CA SER A 116 14.35 -15.80 13.88
C SER A 116 14.49 -17.33 13.72
N GLY A 117 13.50 -17.98 13.09
CA GLY A 117 13.46 -19.41 12.79
C GLY A 117 13.73 -19.72 11.32
N ASP A 118 13.17 -20.84 10.87
CA ASP A 118 13.31 -21.30 9.48
C ASP A 118 12.43 -20.53 8.48
N LEU A 119 11.39 -19.84 8.97
CA LEU A 119 10.46 -19.08 8.16
C LEU A 119 10.84 -17.58 8.15
N THR A 120 10.70 -16.96 6.99
CA THR A 120 10.79 -15.51 6.84
C THR A 120 9.75 -14.80 7.72
N ALA A 121 10.08 -13.60 8.14
CA ALA A 121 9.18 -12.80 8.96
C ALA A 121 7.87 -12.44 8.25
N THR A 122 6.79 -12.30 9.03
CA THR A 122 5.46 -12.01 8.49
C THR A 122 5.15 -10.52 8.44
N VAL A 123 4.29 -10.14 7.47
CA VAL A 123 3.59 -8.86 7.38
C VAL A 123 2.11 -9.16 7.16
N TRP A 124 1.34 -9.00 8.20
CA TRP A 124 -0.09 -9.33 8.14
C TRP A 124 -0.95 -8.07 8.20
N SER A 125 -1.54 -7.73 7.07
CA SER A 125 -2.35 -6.53 6.90
C SER A 125 -3.73 -6.84 6.31
N ALA A 126 -4.27 -8.01 6.64
CA ALA A 126 -5.56 -8.47 6.18
C ALA A 126 -6.70 -7.72 6.87
N THR A 127 -7.60 -7.13 6.09
CA THR A 127 -8.89 -6.67 6.58
C THR A 127 -9.85 -7.85 6.62
N PRO A 128 -10.53 -8.12 7.75
CA PRO A 128 -11.57 -9.14 7.82
C PRO A 128 -12.73 -8.82 6.87
N VAL A 129 -13.28 -9.84 6.20
CA VAL A 129 -14.45 -9.74 5.33
C VAL A 129 -15.63 -10.38 6.03
N PHE A 130 -16.72 -9.62 6.20
CA PHE A 130 -17.97 -10.12 6.75
C PHE A 130 -19.00 -10.32 5.65
N ALA A 131 -19.29 -11.58 5.34
CA ALA A 131 -20.26 -11.99 4.35
C ALA A 131 -20.86 -13.34 4.74
N ASN A 132 -22.06 -13.69 4.25
CA ASN A 132 -22.67 -14.99 4.49
C ASN A 132 -22.68 -15.39 5.98
N GLU A 133 -23.03 -14.45 6.86
CA GLU A 133 -23.07 -14.66 8.33
C GLU A 133 -21.73 -15.20 8.90
N THR A 134 -20.62 -14.89 8.26
CA THR A 134 -19.28 -15.43 8.57
C THR A 134 -18.23 -14.34 8.43
N LEU A 135 -17.28 -14.34 9.37
CA LEU A 135 -16.10 -13.48 9.29
C LEU A 135 -14.94 -14.27 8.67
N TYR A 136 -14.53 -13.89 7.46
CA TYR A 136 -13.44 -14.53 6.73
C TYR A 136 -12.15 -13.76 6.90
N ILE A 137 -11.04 -14.45 7.17
CA ILE A 137 -9.73 -13.85 7.39
C ILE A 137 -8.67 -14.65 6.65
N GLY A 138 -7.85 -13.97 5.82
CA GLY A 138 -6.65 -14.55 5.23
C GLY A 138 -5.45 -14.38 6.15
N THR A 139 -4.59 -15.40 6.27
CA THR A 139 -3.40 -15.35 7.11
C THR A 139 -2.11 -15.24 6.29
N PRO A 140 -0.96 -14.83 6.88
CA PRO A 140 0.32 -14.78 6.18
C PRO A 140 0.83 -16.14 5.67
N PHE A 141 0.30 -17.25 6.23
CA PHE A 141 0.61 -18.62 5.75
C PHE A 141 -0.41 -19.10 4.72
N TYR A 142 -1.14 -18.17 4.10
CA TYR A 142 -2.13 -18.43 3.05
C TYR A 142 -3.22 -19.41 3.47
N ARG A 143 -3.69 -19.29 4.71
CA ARG A 143 -4.91 -19.98 5.16
C ARG A 143 -6.10 -19.03 5.13
N ILE A 144 -7.28 -19.59 4.90
CA ILE A 144 -8.57 -18.94 5.14
C ILE A 144 -9.09 -19.44 6.47
N LEU A 145 -9.48 -18.53 7.35
CA LEU A 145 -10.24 -18.84 8.57
C LEU A 145 -11.66 -18.31 8.39
N ALA A 146 -12.65 -19.17 8.58
CA ALA A 146 -14.07 -18.81 8.62
C ALA A 146 -14.54 -18.89 10.07
N LEU A 147 -14.93 -17.75 10.63
CA LEU A 147 -15.23 -17.59 12.05
C LEU A 147 -16.69 -17.19 12.25
N ASP A 148 -17.27 -17.63 13.34
CA ASP A 148 -18.52 -17.07 13.84
C ASP A 148 -18.31 -15.60 14.24
N PRO A 149 -19.11 -14.64 13.71
CA PRO A 149 -18.85 -13.22 13.91
C PRO A 149 -19.02 -12.74 15.36
N ALA A 150 -19.87 -13.42 16.16
CA ALA A 150 -20.18 -13.02 17.52
C ALA A 150 -19.25 -13.64 18.57
N SER A 151 -18.70 -14.83 18.29
CA SER A 151 -17.92 -15.59 19.27
C SER A 151 -16.47 -15.84 18.88
N GLY A 152 -16.11 -15.67 17.62
CA GLY A 152 -14.79 -16.05 17.09
C GLY A 152 -14.57 -17.55 16.97
N GLU A 153 -15.60 -18.40 17.20
CA GLU A 153 -15.49 -19.85 17.02
C GLU A 153 -15.24 -20.18 15.54
N GLN A 154 -14.23 -21.02 15.29
CA GLN A 154 -13.89 -21.43 13.93
C GLN A 154 -14.96 -22.37 13.36
N LYS A 155 -15.65 -21.94 12.29
CA LYS A 155 -16.59 -22.78 11.53
C LYS A 155 -15.83 -23.78 10.68
N TRP A 156 -14.85 -23.30 9.93
CA TRP A 156 -13.91 -24.11 9.14
C TRP A 156 -12.61 -23.34 8.88
N SER A 157 -11.59 -24.04 8.39
CA SER A 157 -10.37 -23.43 7.87
C SER A 157 -9.87 -24.18 6.64
N PHE A 158 -9.27 -23.45 5.73
CA PHE A 158 -8.65 -24.00 4.52
C PHE A 158 -7.18 -23.57 4.46
N SER A 159 -6.28 -24.50 4.11
CA SER A 159 -4.86 -24.23 3.85
C SER A 159 -4.57 -24.44 2.37
N THR A 160 -3.92 -23.46 1.74
CA THR A 160 -3.50 -23.59 0.34
C THR A 160 -2.36 -24.59 0.15
N GLU A 161 -1.61 -24.90 1.22
CA GLU A 161 -0.36 -25.69 1.17
C GLU A 161 0.69 -25.11 0.21
N SER A 162 0.55 -23.81 -0.15
CA SER A 162 1.51 -23.11 -0.98
C SER A 162 2.85 -22.91 -0.27
N THR A 163 3.88 -22.63 -1.07
CA THR A 163 5.21 -22.36 -0.51
C THR A 163 5.21 -21.16 0.44
N LEU A 164 5.95 -21.28 1.54
CA LEU A 164 6.24 -20.21 2.47
C LEU A 164 7.65 -19.63 2.26
N GLU A 165 8.32 -20.01 1.17
CA GLU A 165 9.59 -19.40 0.78
C GLU A 165 9.34 -18.01 0.17
N PRO A 166 10.16 -16.99 0.50
CA PRO A 166 10.02 -15.66 -0.08
C PRO A 166 10.49 -15.67 -1.55
N LEU A 167 9.55 -15.64 -2.49
CA LEU A 167 9.84 -15.66 -3.93
C LEU A 167 9.97 -14.24 -4.52
N THR A 168 9.01 -13.39 -4.21
CA THR A 168 8.89 -12.05 -4.81
C THR A 168 8.92 -10.93 -3.77
N GLN A 169 8.90 -11.25 -2.50
CA GLN A 169 8.81 -10.28 -1.41
C GLN A 169 9.74 -10.69 -0.26
N PRO A 170 10.32 -9.72 0.46
CA PRO A 170 11.25 -10.02 1.55
C PRO A 170 10.55 -10.54 2.83
N ALA A 171 9.23 -10.71 2.81
CA ALA A 171 8.44 -11.17 3.94
C ALA A 171 7.23 -11.98 3.46
N LEU A 172 6.71 -12.86 4.30
CA LEU A 172 5.42 -13.53 4.08
C LEU A 172 4.29 -12.52 4.29
N LYS A 173 3.59 -12.19 3.22
CA LYS A 173 2.57 -11.14 3.21
C LYS A 173 1.20 -11.69 2.82
N ASN A 174 0.16 -11.21 3.50
CA ASN A 174 -1.22 -11.38 3.08
C ASN A 174 -2.03 -10.15 3.48
N ARG A 175 -2.92 -9.68 2.59
CA ARG A 175 -3.80 -8.54 2.82
C ARG A 175 -5.27 -8.93 2.96
N GLY A 176 -5.61 -10.20 2.86
CA GLY A 176 -6.95 -10.71 3.11
C GLY A 176 -7.45 -11.68 2.06
N VAL A 177 -8.76 -11.81 2.05
CA VAL A 177 -9.55 -12.66 1.16
C VAL A 177 -10.60 -11.83 0.44
N ALA A 178 -11.21 -12.37 -0.62
CA ALA A 178 -12.35 -11.77 -1.27
C ALA A 178 -13.53 -12.76 -1.29
N TYR A 179 -14.74 -12.25 -1.23
CA TYR A 179 -15.97 -13.03 -1.23
C TYR A 179 -16.78 -12.75 -2.50
N TRP A 180 -17.34 -13.78 -3.08
CA TRP A 180 -18.27 -13.72 -4.19
C TRP A 180 -19.49 -14.59 -3.92
N GLU A 181 -20.66 -14.11 -4.34
CA GLU A 181 -21.91 -14.87 -4.33
C GLU A 181 -22.52 -14.87 -5.72
N ASN A 182 -22.97 -16.02 -6.19
CA ASN A 182 -23.62 -16.14 -7.49
C ASN A 182 -24.93 -15.33 -7.48
N PRO A 183 -25.07 -14.31 -8.34
CA PRO A 183 -26.29 -13.53 -8.41
C PRO A 183 -27.51 -14.35 -8.90
N GLU A 184 -27.25 -15.50 -9.54
CA GLU A 184 -28.27 -16.44 -10.02
C GLU A 184 -28.01 -17.86 -9.47
N PRO A 185 -28.13 -18.09 -8.14
CA PRO A 185 -27.71 -19.34 -7.52
C PRO A 185 -28.56 -20.50 -8.00
N VAL A 186 -27.91 -21.64 -8.24
CA VAL A 186 -28.56 -22.89 -8.67
C VAL A 186 -28.72 -23.82 -7.46
N GLU A 187 -29.97 -24.15 -7.13
CA GLU A 187 -30.28 -24.98 -5.97
C GLU A 187 -29.60 -26.37 -6.06
N GLY A 188 -28.87 -26.74 -5.03
CA GLY A 188 -28.18 -28.04 -4.92
C GLY A 188 -26.82 -28.11 -5.60
N GLU A 189 -26.34 -27.04 -6.23
CA GLU A 189 -24.96 -26.92 -6.71
C GLU A 189 -24.06 -26.32 -5.62
N THR A 190 -22.82 -26.82 -5.54
CA THR A 190 -21.75 -26.28 -4.66
C THR A 190 -21.12 -25.04 -5.27
N CYS A 191 -20.35 -24.29 -4.46
CA CYS A 191 -19.61 -23.10 -4.93
C CYS A 191 -20.53 -22.02 -5.53
N GLN A 192 -21.70 -21.84 -4.95
CA GLN A 192 -22.56 -20.70 -5.25
C GLN A 192 -22.12 -19.45 -4.48
N LYS A 193 -21.29 -19.65 -3.46
CA LYS A 193 -20.60 -18.64 -2.66
C LYS A 193 -19.15 -19.07 -2.56
N ILE A 194 -18.22 -18.17 -2.89
CA ILE A 194 -16.80 -18.50 -2.99
C ILE A 194 -15.97 -17.49 -2.21
N VAL A 195 -14.99 -17.99 -1.47
CA VAL A 195 -13.92 -17.18 -0.86
C VAL A 195 -12.63 -17.42 -1.63
N TYR A 196 -11.99 -16.34 -2.09
CA TYR A 196 -10.73 -16.41 -2.80
C TYR A 196 -9.57 -15.97 -1.91
N ILE A 197 -8.43 -16.66 -2.05
CA ILE A 197 -7.16 -16.25 -1.46
C ILE A 197 -6.04 -16.37 -2.49
N GLY A 198 -5.24 -15.30 -2.60
CA GLY A 198 -4.03 -15.28 -3.41
C GLY A 198 -2.79 -15.62 -2.61
N THR A 199 -1.75 -16.09 -3.29
CA THR A 199 -0.48 -16.51 -2.70
C THR A 199 0.71 -15.78 -3.32
N MET A 200 1.89 -15.89 -2.69
CA MET A 200 3.13 -15.27 -3.17
C MET A 200 3.62 -15.89 -4.48
N ASP A 201 3.29 -17.13 -4.76
CA ASP A 201 3.59 -17.83 -6.03
C ASP A 201 2.50 -17.64 -7.09
N ALA A 202 1.65 -16.63 -6.92
CA ALA A 202 0.59 -16.19 -7.83
C ALA A 202 -0.48 -17.26 -8.15
N GLN A 203 -0.78 -18.11 -7.16
CA GLN A 203 -1.91 -19.02 -7.23
C GLN A 203 -3.14 -18.35 -6.61
N LEU A 204 -4.28 -18.36 -7.29
CA LEU A 204 -5.56 -17.95 -6.74
C LEU A 204 -6.40 -19.18 -6.43
N PHE A 205 -6.72 -19.38 -5.18
CA PHE A 205 -7.57 -20.49 -4.72
C PHE A 205 -9.01 -20.00 -4.59
N ALA A 206 -9.95 -20.83 -5.06
CA ALA A 206 -11.39 -20.64 -4.89
C ALA A 206 -11.94 -21.72 -3.95
N VAL A 207 -12.55 -21.30 -2.87
CA VAL A 207 -13.03 -22.16 -1.77
C VAL A 207 -14.51 -21.90 -1.53
N ASP A 208 -15.32 -22.96 -1.45
CA ASP A 208 -16.73 -22.87 -1.13
C ASP A 208 -16.94 -22.26 0.26
N ALA A 209 -17.68 -21.17 0.34
CA ALA A 209 -17.82 -20.37 1.54
C ALA A 209 -18.60 -21.08 2.66
N ASP A 210 -19.47 -22.04 2.33
CA ASP A 210 -20.27 -22.77 3.29
C ASP A 210 -19.50 -23.97 3.88
N SER A 211 -18.70 -24.66 3.05
CA SER A 211 -18.03 -25.93 3.47
C SER A 211 -16.54 -25.82 3.73
N GLY A 212 -15.85 -24.83 3.17
CA GLY A 212 -14.39 -24.73 3.21
C GLY A 212 -13.67 -25.67 2.23
N GLU A 213 -14.39 -26.31 1.30
CA GLU A 213 -13.82 -27.21 0.29
C GLU A 213 -13.46 -26.44 -1.00
N LYS A 214 -12.50 -26.94 -1.78
CA LYS A 214 -12.14 -26.32 -3.06
C LYS A 214 -13.28 -26.35 -4.06
N CYS A 215 -13.43 -25.26 -4.80
CA CYS A 215 -14.32 -25.15 -5.95
C CYS A 215 -13.66 -25.72 -7.21
N THR A 216 -13.70 -27.03 -7.39
CA THR A 216 -12.94 -27.78 -8.41
C THR A 216 -13.23 -27.39 -9.86
N ARG A 217 -14.28 -26.62 -10.15
CA ARG A 217 -14.56 -26.05 -11.48
C ARG A 217 -13.72 -24.82 -11.80
N PHE A 218 -13.16 -24.16 -10.77
CA PHE A 218 -12.35 -22.97 -10.93
C PHE A 218 -10.90 -23.35 -11.29
N GLY A 219 -10.42 -22.86 -12.43
CA GLY A 219 -9.07 -23.16 -12.91
C GLY A 219 -8.78 -24.67 -13.02
N GLU A 220 -7.65 -25.09 -12.48
CA GLU A 220 -7.30 -26.50 -12.35
C GLU A 220 -7.51 -26.97 -10.91
N ASP A 221 -8.54 -27.77 -10.66
CA ASP A 221 -8.90 -28.32 -9.35
C ASP A 221 -9.02 -27.24 -8.23
N GLY A 222 -9.70 -26.14 -8.53
CA GLY A 222 -9.94 -25.04 -7.59
C GLY A 222 -8.82 -24.00 -7.50
N VAL A 223 -7.89 -24.01 -8.47
CA VAL A 223 -6.70 -23.13 -8.46
C VAL A 223 -6.48 -22.52 -9.84
N LEU A 224 -6.31 -21.20 -9.87
CA LEU A 224 -5.90 -20.45 -11.06
C LEU A 224 -4.44 -20.00 -10.91
N ASP A 225 -3.55 -20.48 -11.77
CA ASP A 225 -2.16 -20.04 -11.83
C ASP A 225 -2.04 -18.80 -12.73
N MET A 226 -1.79 -17.63 -12.13
CA MET A 226 -1.60 -16.40 -12.90
C MET A 226 -0.30 -16.34 -13.68
N ASN A 227 0.71 -17.14 -13.31
CA ASN A 227 1.97 -17.18 -14.07
C ASN A 227 1.78 -17.70 -15.51
N GLN A 228 0.65 -18.33 -15.82
CA GLN A 228 0.32 -18.71 -17.21
C GLN A 228 0.25 -17.50 -18.15
N TRP A 229 -0.01 -16.29 -17.63
CA TRP A 229 -0.06 -15.03 -18.40
C TRP A 229 1.25 -14.25 -18.35
N ASN A 230 2.20 -14.65 -17.50
CA ASN A 230 3.52 -14.05 -17.40
C ASN A 230 4.43 -14.57 -18.54
N THR A 231 4.26 -14.00 -19.74
CA THR A 231 4.96 -14.48 -20.95
C THR A 231 6.15 -13.62 -21.36
N ILE A 232 6.37 -12.51 -20.64
CA ILE A 232 7.51 -11.59 -20.86
C ILE A 232 8.24 -11.46 -19.53
N ASN A 233 9.57 -11.71 -19.55
CA ASN A 233 10.40 -11.71 -18.34
C ASN A 233 9.93 -12.71 -17.26
N ASP A 234 9.42 -13.85 -17.72
CA ASP A 234 8.81 -14.94 -16.93
C ASP A 234 9.74 -15.62 -15.91
N ARG A 235 11.03 -15.29 -15.93
CA ARG A 235 12.01 -15.69 -14.89
C ARG A 235 11.68 -15.12 -13.50
N PHE A 236 10.83 -14.08 -13.44
CA PHE A 236 10.35 -13.49 -12.20
C PHE A 236 8.87 -13.79 -12.04
N PRO A 237 8.48 -14.51 -11.00
CA PRO A 237 7.07 -14.83 -10.77
C PRO A 237 6.27 -13.58 -10.42
N LEU A 238 4.98 -13.60 -10.73
CA LEU A 238 4.00 -12.67 -10.18
C LEU A 238 3.67 -13.06 -8.74
N SER A 239 3.01 -12.19 -7.98
CA SER A 239 2.44 -12.56 -6.67
C SER A 239 1.06 -11.93 -6.46
N LEU A 240 0.17 -12.65 -5.78
CA LEU A 240 -1.18 -12.23 -5.44
C LEU A 240 -1.27 -11.96 -3.92
N LEU A 241 -0.80 -10.80 -3.48
CA LEU A 241 -0.74 -10.45 -2.06
C LEU A 241 -1.99 -9.70 -1.58
N GLN A 242 -2.65 -8.96 -2.49
CA GLN A 242 -3.95 -8.35 -2.25
C GLN A 242 -5.06 -9.30 -2.69
N PRO A 243 -6.23 -9.29 -2.01
CA PRO A 243 -7.38 -10.01 -2.51
C PRO A 243 -7.86 -9.41 -3.85
N PRO A 244 -8.45 -10.22 -4.72
CA PRO A 244 -9.05 -9.73 -5.96
C PRO A 244 -10.19 -8.75 -5.69
N THR A 245 -10.46 -7.86 -6.65
CA THR A 245 -11.67 -7.05 -6.64
C THR A 245 -12.81 -7.84 -7.26
N ILE A 246 -13.86 -8.09 -6.48
CA ILE A 246 -15.02 -8.87 -6.88
C ILE A 246 -16.17 -7.93 -7.21
N VAL A 247 -16.73 -8.06 -8.41
CA VAL A 247 -17.92 -7.29 -8.82
C VAL A 247 -18.74 -8.06 -9.84
N GLY A 248 -20.01 -8.32 -9.53
CA GLY A 248 -20.89 -9.08 -10.42
C GLY A 248 -20.28 -10.42 -10.86
N ASN A 249 -20.07 -10.61 -12.15
CA ASN A 249 -19.44 -11.80 -12.72
C ASN A 249 -17.95 -11.59 -13.06
N HIS A 250 -17.26 -10.72 -12.35
CA HIS A 250 -15.86 -10.42 -12.56
C HIS A 250 -15.04 -10.64 -11.28
N VAL A 251 -13.93 -11.36 -11.40
CA VAL A 251 -12.84 -11.42 -10.44
C VAL A 251 -11.67 -10.69 -11.09
N VAL A 252 -11.41 -9.46 -10.64
CA VAL A 252 -10.39 -8.61 -11.25
C VAL A 252 -9.10 -8.68 -10.45
N LEU A 253 -8.01 -9.02 -11.12
CA LEU A 253 -6.72 -9.37 -10.56
C LEU A 253 -5.64 -8.39 -11.04
N GLY A 254 -5.01 -7.72 -10.09
CA GLY A 254 -3.69 -7.14 -10.26
C GLY A 254 -2.62 -8.07 -9.66
N TRP A 255 -1.36 -7.64 -9.66
CA TRP A 255 -0.28 -8.43 -9.11
C TRP A 255 0.80 -7.55 -8.50
N ALA A 256 1.62 -8.10 -7.60
CA ALA A 256 2.78 -7.47 -7.02
C ALA A 256 4.09 -8.15 -7.48
N GLY A 257 5.15 -7.37 -7.61
CA GLY A 257 6.49 -7.82 -7.96
C GLY A 257 7.51 -7.48 -6.89
N MET A 258 8.79 -7.57 -7.23
CA MET A 258 9.91 -7.10 -6.41
C MET A 258 10.34 -5.72 -6.87
N ASP A 259 10.37 -4.78 -5.94
CA ASP A 259 10.89 -3.45 -6.20
C ASP A 259 12.42 -3.45 -6.14
N TRP A 260 13.04 -2.57 -6.94
CA TRP A 260 14.47 -2.22 -6.92
C TRP A 260 15.44 -3.35 -7.31
N GLU A 261 14.95 -4.53 -7.66
CA GLU A 261 15.79 -5.69 -7.97
C GLU A 261 16.21 -5.73 -9.44
N TYR A 262 15.29 -5.42 -10.38
CA TYR A 262 15.55 -5.55 -11.81
C TYR A 262 14.98 -4.40 -12.62
N ALA A 263 15.66 -4.10 -13.75
CA ALA A 263 15.13 -3.23 -14.78
C ALA A 263 14.05 -3.93 -15.63
N GLU A 264 14.29 -5.20 -15.97
CA GLU A 264 13.41 -6.02 -16.81
C GLU A 264 12.50 -6.90 -15.96
N ALA A 265 11.57 -6.29 -15.21
CA ALA A 265 10.53 -7.00 -14.48
C ALA A 265 9.41 -7.48 -15.42
N PRO A 266 8.48 -8.36 -14.99
CA PRO A 266 7.25 -8.61 -15.74
C PRO A 266 6.48 -7.32 -16.01
N PRO A 267 5.91 -7.12 -17.21
CA PRO A 267 5.13 -5.93 -17.52
C PRO A 267 3.79 -5.92 -16.78
N GLY A 268 3.34 -4.73 -16.38
CA GLY A 268 2.09 -4.53 -15.69
C GLY A 268 0.88 -4.95 -16.53
N ALA A 269 0.00 -5.71 -15.91
CA ALA A 269 -1.26 -6.12 -16.50
C ALA A 269 -2.33 -6.33 -15.43
N VAL A 270 -3.59 -6.20 -15.82
CA VAL A 270 -4.78 -6.50 -15.00
C VAL A 270 -5.63 -7.50 -15.77
N PHE A 271 -6.17 -8.46 -15.07
CA PHE A 271 -6.95 -9.56 -15.67
C PHE A 271 -8.33 -9.64 -15.02
N SER A 272 -9.38 -9.81 -15.81
CA SER A 272 -10.69 -10.20 -15.32
C SER A 272 -10.98 -11.63 -15.70
N VAL A 273 -11.43 -12.42 -14.74
CA VAL A 273 -11.80 -13.83 -14.95
C VAL A 273 -13.20 -14.10 -14.43
N ASP A 274 -13.82 -15.14 -14.98
CA ASP A 274 -15.10 -15.63 -14.51
C ASP A 274 -15.00 -16.21 -13.09
N PRO A 275 -15.90 -15.85 -12.16
CA PRO A 275 -15.82 -16.29 -10.76
C PRO A 275 -15.91 -17.79 -10.55
N GLN A 276 -16.66 -18.51 -11.38
CA GLN A 276 -16.89 -19.94 -11.18
C GLN A 276 -15.88 -20.83 -11.92
N THR A 277 -15.32 -20.32 -13.02
CA THR A 277 -14.46 -21.13 -13.89
C THR A 277 -13.01 -20.67 -13.94
N GLY A 278 -12.73 -19.38 -13.60
CA GLY A 278 -11.40 -18.79 -13.78
C GLY A 278 -11.04 -18.52 -15.24
N GLU A 279 -11.99 -18.66 -16.18
CA GLU A 279 -11.74 -18.33 -17.58
C GLU A 279 -11.50 -16.85 -17.77
N LEU A 280 -10.45 -16.50 -18.55
CA LEU A 280 -10.13 -15.10 -18.84
C LEU A 280 -11.23 -14.43 -19.65
N GLN A 281 -11.73 -13.30 -19.15
CA GLN A 281 -12.74 -12.49 -19.83
C GLN A 281 -12.08 -11.36 -20.63
N TRP A 282 -11.18 -10.61 -20.00
CA TRP A 282 -10.36 -9.58 -20.63
C TRP A 282 -9.05 -9.36 -19.88
N SER A 283 -8.10 -8.73 -20.54
CA SER A 283 -6.85 -8.24 -19.92
C SER A 283 -6.54 -6.82 -20.37
N PHE A 284 -5.94 -6.06 -19.49
CA PHE A 284 -5.46 -4.69 -19.75
C PHE A 284 -3.96 -4.61 -19.46
N GLU A 285 -3.19 -4.15 -20.43
CA GLU A 285 -1.75 -4.00 -20.36
C GLU A 285 -1.37 -2.53 -20.14
N THR A 286 -0.60 -2.24 -19.10
CA THR A 286 -0.27 -0.87 -18.71
C THR A 286 0.89 -0.28 -19.50
N LEU A 287 1.75 -1.12 -20.07
CA LEU A 287 2.94 -0.71 -20.81
C LEU A 287 2.74 -0.87 -22.33
N PRO A 288 3.24 0.07 -23.17
CA PRO A 288 3.29 -0.09 -24.61
C PRO A 288 4.07 -1.35 -25.04
N GLU A 289 3.63 -2.00 -26.11
CA GLU A 289 4.18 -3.30 -26.56
C GLU A 289 5.69 -3.25 -26.87
N ASP A 290 6.17 -2.14 -27.42
CA ASP A 290 7.55 -1.97 -27.87
C ASP A 290 8.56 -1.84 -26.73
N ILE A 291 8.12 -1.44 -25.52
CA ILE A 291 9.02 -1.26 -24.37
C ILE A 291 8.89 -2.37 -23.30
N ARG A 292 7.91 -3.27 -23.36
CA ARG A 292 7.64 -4.33 -22.36
C ARG A 292 8.81 -5.26 -22.09
N ARG A 293 9.81 -5.32 -22.98
CA ARG A 293 11.00 -6.13 -22.80
C ARG A 293 12.17 -5.37 -22.17
N GLN A 294 12.08 -4.04 -22.09
CA GLN A 294 13.14 -3.17 -21.58
C GLN A 294 12.84 -2.67 -20.17
N THR A 295 11.56 -2.62 -19.84
CA THR A 295 11.04 -2.19 -18.54
C THR A 295 9.89 -3.12 -18.13
N GLY A 296 9.50 -3.07 -16.89
CA GLY A 296 8.38 -3.86 -16.37
C GLY A 296 7.66 -3.10 -15.28
N THR A 297 7.02 -3.82 -14.37
CA THR A 297 6.11 -3.26 -13.36
C THR A 297 5.08 -2.31 -13.99
N ALA A 298 4.83 -1.13 -13.48
CA ALA A 298 3.63 -0.35 -13.75
C ALA A 298 2.37 -1.21 -13.51
N ASN A 299 2.45 -2.07 -12.53
CA ASN A 299 1.44 -3.06 -12.13
C ASN A 299 0.39 -2.43 -11.20
N VAL A 300 -0.68 -3.16 -10.94
CA VAL A 300 -1.67 -2.82 -9.92
C VAL A 300 -1.49 -3.77 -8.76
N TRP A 301 -0.76 -3.35 -7.73
CA TRP A 301 -0.40 -4.17 -6.57
C TRP A 301 -1.23 -3.85 -5.32
N THR A 302 -2.12 -2.87 -5.41
CA THR A 302 -3.06 -2.49 -4.36
C THR A 302 -4.49 -2.66 -4.85
N HIS A 303 -5.49 -2.31 -4.03
CA HIS A 303 -6.89 -2.54 -4.35
C HIS A 303 -7.39 -1.56 -5.39
N MET A 304 -8.36 -2.01 -6.17
CA MET A 304 -9.12 -1.22 -7.14
C MET A 304 -10.46 -0.81 -6.54
N SER A 305 -11.08 0.21 -7.08
CA SER A 305 -12.45 0.60 -6.73
C SER A 305 -13.36 0.52 -7.93
N VAL A 306 -14.66 0.34 -7.67
CA VAL A 306 -15.67 0.15 -8.72
C VAL A 306 -16.88 1.04 -8.47
N ASP A 307 -17.38 1.68 -9.52
CA ASP A 307 -18.71 2.28 -9.59
C ASP A 307 -19.59 1.37 -10.48
N GLU A 308 -20.38 0.51 -9.84
CA GLU A 308 -21.29 -0.40 -10.55
C GLU A 308 -22.36 0.37 -11.34
N GLY A 309 -22.76 1.54 -10.81
CA GLY A 309 -23.72 2.41 -11.50
C GLY A 309 -23.22 2.93 -12.84
N LEU A 310 -21.93 3.14 -12.97
CA LEU A 310 -21.25 3.57 -14.19
C LEU A 310 -20.66 2.40 -15.00
N ASN A 311 -20.65 1.20 -14.45
CA ASN A 311 -19.95 0.03 -15.00
C ASN A 311 -18.46 0.32 -15.25
N MET A 312 -17.78 0.89 -14.24
CA MET A 312 -16.40 1.32 -14.33
C MET A 312 -15.55 0.80 -13.17
N ILE A 313 -14.33 0.38 -13.48
CA ILE A 313 -13.29 0.03 -12.50
C ILE A 313 -12.11 1.01 -12.60
N TYR A 314 -11.57 1.39 -11.46
CA TYR A 314 -10.50 2.39 -11.36
C TYR A 314 -9.23 1.76 -10.81
N LEU A 315 -8.17 1.82 -11.61
CA LEU A 315 -6.90 1.17 -11.37
C LEU A 315 -5.86 2.16 -10.82
N PRO A 316 -5.31 1.95 -9.62
CA PRO A 316 -4.14 2.67 -9.13
C PRO A 316 -2.88 2.00 -9.68
N VAL A 317 -2.34 2.51 -10.78
CA VAL A 317 -1.19 1.93 -11.48
C VAL A 317 0.12 2.43 -10.88
N ALA A 318 1.03 1.51 -10.62
CA ALA A 318 2.33 1.77 -10.01
C ALA A 318 3.37 2.34 -10.99
N SER A 319 4.57 2.60 -10.49
CA SER A 319 5.73 3.06 -11.26
C SER A 319 6.33 1.93 -12.10
N PRO A 320 6.98 2.26 -13.25
CA PRO A 320 7.72 1.28 -14.04
C PRO A 320 9.10 0.98 -13.45
N SER A 321 9.64 -0.18 -13.75
CA SER A 321 10.99 -0.59 -13.34
C SER A 321 12.09 -0.14 -14.33
N PRO A 322 13.32 0.10 -13.82
CA PRO A 322 13.70 0.19 -12.42
C PRO A 322 13.21 1.50 -11.81
N ASN A 323 12.96 1.51 -10.50
CA ASN A 323 12.26 2.63 -9.85
C ASN A 323 13.08 3.93 -9.73
N TYR A 324 14.43 3.85 -9.78
CA TYR A 324 15.32 5.00 -9.54
C TYR A 324 16.24 5.34 -10.71
N TRP A 325 15.96 4.83 -11.89
CA TRP A 325 16.60 5.18 -13.14
C TRP A 325 15.68 4.83 -14.30
N GLY A 326 15.42 5.79 -15.17
CA GLY A 326 14.43 5.67 -16.24
C GLY A 326 15.01 5.66 -17.65
N GLY A 327 16.34 5.63 -17.82
CA GLY A 327 16.96 5.72 -19.15
C GLY A 327 16.66 4.54 -20.09
N ASN A 328 16.04 3.46 -19.60
CA ASN A 328 15.53 2.35 -20.40
C ASN A 328 14.10 2.56 -20.92
N ARG A 329 13.43 3.65 -20.54
CA ARG A 329 12.02 3.96 -20.84
C ARG A 329 11.78 5.45 -21.07
N VAL A 330 12.54 6.03 -21.98
CA VAL A 330 12.43 7.46 -22.31
C VAL A 330 11.16 7.80 -23.10
N GLU A 331 10.45 6.80 -23.57
CA GLU A 331 9.16 6.92 -24.23
C GLU A 331 8.07 7.30 -23.20
N GLU A 332 7.02 7.95 -23.69
CA GLU A 332 5.84 8.24 -22.89
C GLU A 332 5.09 6.95 -22.53
N ILE A 333 4.74 6.77 -21.24
CA ILE A 333 3.97 5.64 -20.75
C ILE A 333 2.71 6.18 -20.06
N PRO A 334 1.60 6.38 -20.80
CA PRO A 334 0.44 7.13 -20.32
C PRO A 334 -0.28 6.49 -19.13
N TYR A 335 -0.12 5.19 -18.94
CA TYR A 335 -0.79 4.45 -17.86
C TYR A 335 0.12 4.19 -16.65
N ALA A 336 1.39 4.56 -16.69
CA ALA A 336 2.28 4.40 -15.53
C ALA A 336 2.07 5.51 -14.49
N THR A 337 2.18 5.19 -13.22
CA THR A 337 2.00 6.09 -12.07
C THR A 337 0.71 6.92 -12.23
N SER A 338 -0.39 6.23 -12.47
CA SER A 338 -1.67 6.82 -12.91
C SER A 338 -2.87 6.29 -12.15
N THR A 339 -4.00 7.00 -12.26
CA THR A 339 -5.32 6.42 -12.08
C THR A 339 -5.92 6.22 -13.47
N THR A 340 -6.22 4.98 -13.80
CA THR A 340 -6.80 4.59 -15.09
C THR A 340 -8.17 3.94 -14.88
N ALA A 341 -9.20 4.49 -15.52
CA ALA A 341 -10.56 3.98 -15.48
C ALA A 341 -10.83 3.12 -16.70
N LEU A 342 -11.32 1.92 -16.46
CA LEU A 342 -11.71 0.98 -17.49
C LEU A 342 -13.21 0.73 -17.46
N ASP A 343 -13.77 0.39 -18.62
CA ASP A 343 -15.04 -0.28 -18.70
C ASP A 343 -14.96 -1.67 -18.09
N LEU A 344 -15.83 -1.98 -17.14
CA LEU A 344 -15.76 -3.22 -16.36
C LEU A 344 -15.97 -4.48 -17.21
N ASP A 345 -16.86 -4.43 -18.19
CA ASP A 345 -17.19 -5.61 -19.01
C ASP A 345 -16.13 -5.90 -20.07
N THR A 346 -15.44 -4.86 -20.58
CA THR A 346 -14.55 -5.00 -21.74
C THR A 346 -13.06 -4.81 -21.42
N GLY A 347 -12.71 -4.17 -20.30
CA GLY A 347 -11.36 -3.77 -20.00
C GLY A 347 -10.83 -2.62 -20.88
N GLU A 348 -11.68 -1.96 -21.66
CA GLU A 348 -11.28 -0.81 -22.47
C GLU A 348 -11.11 0.45 -21.64
N VAL A 349 -10.07 1.26 -21.97
CA VAL A 349 -9.79 2.53 -21.27
C VAL A 349 -10.89 3.54 -21.54
N VAL A 350 -11.46 4.09 -20.47
CA VAL A 350 -12.44 5.18 -20.51
C VAL A 350 -11.72 6.51 -20.36
N TRP A 351 -10.86 6.62 -19.34
CA TRP A 351 -9.97 7.76 -19.13
C TRP A 351 -8.73 7.35 -18.33
N SER A 352 -7.69 8.16 -18.39
CA SER A 352 -6.47 7.95 -17.58
C SER A 352 -5.83 9.28 -17.22
N ARG A 353 -5.35 9.40 -15.98
CA ARG A 353 -4.62 10.55 -15.46
C ARG A 353 -3.31 10.09 -14.84
N GLN A 354 -2.20 10.51 -15.45
CA GLN A 354 -0.87 10.29 -14.92
C GLN A 354 -0.57 11.31 -13.81
N TRP A 355 -0.05 10.82 -12.67
CA TRP A 355 0.23 11.65 -11.49
C TRP A 355 1.71 11.92 -11.27
N VAL A 356 2.58 11.17 -11.93
CA VAL A 356 4.02 11.42 -11.99
C VAL A 356 4.50 11.15 -13.42
N HIS A 357 5.05 12.18 -14.05
CA HIS A 357 5.68 12.03 -15.35
C HIS A 357 7.08 11.45 -15.19
N HIS A 358 7.40 10.41 -15.97
CA HIS A 358 8.70 9.73 -15.94
C HIS A 358 9.17 9.45 -14.51
N ASP A 359 8.42 8.64 -13.79
CA ASP A 359 8.67 8.35 -12.37
C ASP A 359 10.03 7.65 -12.16
N ILE A 360 10.92 8.32 -11.46
CA ILE A 360 12.25 7.85 -11.03
C ILE A 360 12.43 8.00 -9.51
N TRP A 361 11.33 8.03 -8.77
CA TRP A 361 11.30 8.22 -7.31
C TRP A 361 10.55 7.10 -6.57
N ASP A 362 9.99 6.13 -7.32
CA ASP A 362 9.12 5.09 -6.74
C ASP A 362 7.85 5.68 -6.10
N TYR A 363 7.25 6.66 -6.77
CA TYR A 363 6.04 7.34 -6.31
C TYR A 363 4.75 6.66 -6.79
N ASP A 364 4.70 5.34 -6.66
CA ASP A 364 3.53 4.51 -6.97
C ASP A 364 2.22 5.12 -6.52
N ILE A 365 1.16 4.82 -7.26
CA ILE A 365 -0.19 4.99 -6.77
C ILE A 365 -0.52 3.78 -5.90
N ASN A 366 -0.42 3.97 -4.59
CA ASN A 366 -0.34 2.90 -3.60
C ASN A 366 -1.64 2.64 -2.83
N SER A 367 -2.73 3.32 -3.18
CA SER A 367 -4.03 3.16 -2.53
C SER A 367 -5.17 3.11 -3.53
N ALA A 368 -6.24 2.39 -3.18
CA ALA A 368 -7.46 2.41 -3.97
C ALA A 368 -8.00 3.84 -4.11
N PRO A 369 -8.44 4.26 -5.31
CA PRO A 369 -9.16 5.51 -5.46
C PRO A 369 -10.44 5.50 -4.63
N THR A 370 -10.69 6.54 -3.82
CA THR A 370 -11.94 6.64 -3.04
C THR A 370 -13.00 7.36 -3.87
N LEU A 371 -14.08 6.66 -4.18
CA LEU A 371 -15.19 7.21 -4.96
C LEU A 371 -16.17 7.91 -4.03
N MET A 372 -16.63 9.10 -4.40
CA MET A 372 -17.50 9.92 -3.54
C MET A 372 -18.43 10.81 -4.39
N ASP A 373 -19.62 11.09 -3.88
CA ASP A 373 -20.48 12.15 -4.40
C ASP A 373 -20.28 13.36 -3.49
N ILE A 374 -19.78 14.46 -4.03
CA ILE A 374 -19.48 15.68 -3.27
C ILE A 374 -20.20 16.89 -3.85
N THR A 375 -20.47 17.88 -3.00
CA THR A 375 -21.07 19.14 -3.42
C THR A 375 -20.05 20.26 -3.31
N VAL A 376 -19.60 20.80 -4.44
CA VAL A 376 -18.64 21.90 -4.50
C VAL A 376 -19.32 23.11 -5.15
N ASP A 377 -19.28 24.27 -4.47
CA ASP A 377 -19.91 25.52 -4.93
C ASP A 377 -21.42 25.36 -5.28
N GLY A 378 -22.08 24.37 -4.65
CA GLY A 378 -23.51 24.08 -4.83
C GLY A 378 -23.81 23.17 -6.03
N GLU A 379 -22.82 22.59 -6.67
CA GLU A 379 -22.94 21.60 -7.72
C GLU A 379 -22.56 20.22 -7.18
N ASP A 380 -23.39 19.20 -7.44
CA ASP A 380 -23.10 17.82 -7.08
C ASP A 380 -22.17 17.20 -8.13
N ILE A 381 -21.04 16.67 -7.69
CA ILE A 381 -19.98 16.15 -8.53
C ILE A 381 -19.72 14.68 -8.18
N PRO A 382 -19.81 13.77 -9.16
CA PRO A 382 -19.33 12.40 -9.00
C PRO A 382 -17.80 12.41 -9.00
N ALA A 383 -17.20 12.47 -7.80
CA ALA A 383 -15.76 12.63 -7.64
C ALA A 383 -15.05 11.31 -7.35
N LEU A 384 -13.76 11.30 -7.66
CA LEU A 384 -12.78 10.30 -7.26
C LEU A 384 -11.62 11.03 -6.61
N MET A 385 -11.20 10.60 -5.43
CA MET A 385 -9.97 11.07 -4.78
C MET A 385 -8.89 9.99 -4.87
N GLN A 386 -7.77 10.32 -5.50
CA GLN A 386 -6.58 9.50 -5.50
C GLN A 386 -5.56 10.03 -4.51
N ALA A 387 -5.34 9.30 -3.42
CA ALA A 387 -4.25 9.54 -2.52
C ALA A 387 -2.97 8.86 -3.03
N THR A 388 -1.82 9.46 -2.77
CA THR A 388 -0.54 9.05 -3.39
C THR A 388 0.61 8.96 -2.37
N LYS A 389 1.67 8.23 -2.72
CA LYS A 389 2.93 8.20 -1.94
C LYS A 389 3.48 9.60 -1.68
N MET A 390 3.28 10.53 -2.59
CA MET A 390 3.72 11.92 -2.47
C MET A 390 3.03 12.70 -1.34
N GLY A 391 1.93 12.17 -0.78
CA GLY A 391 1.08 12.92 0.13
C GLY A 391 0.19 13.94 -0.59
N PHE A 392 0.06 13.82 -1.91
CA PHE A 392 -0.88 14.56 -2.74
C PHE A 392 -2.21 13.83 -2.80
N LEU A 393 -3.27 14.60 -2.90
CA LEU A 393 -4.63 14.11 -3.09
C LEU A 393 -5.16 14.74 -4.39
N PHE A 394 -5.28 13.93 -5.42
CA PHE A 394 -5.85 14.38 -6.69
C PHE A 394 -7.34 14.09 -6.70
N VAL A 395 -8.15 15.09 -7.00
CA VAL A 395 -9.61 14.96 -7.03
C VAL A 395 -10.11 15.28 -8.43
N VAL A 396 -10.71 14.27 -9.07
CA VAL A 396 -11.23 14.35 -10.43
C VAL A 396 -12.67 13.87 -10.50
N ASN A 397 -13.39 14.28 -11.54
CA ASN A 397 -14.67 13.70 -11.87
C ASN A 397 -14.46 12.23 -12.30
N ARG A 398 -15.08 11.27 -11.59
CA ARG A 398 -14.86 9.85 -11.85
C ARG A 398 -15.43 9.33 -13.17
N GLU A 399 -16.37 10.08 -13.77
CA GLU A 399 -16.94 9.71 -15.08
C GLU A 399 -16.02 10.11 -16.23
N THR A 400 -15.31 11.25 -16.10
CA THR A 400 -14.60 11.87 -17.22
C THR A 400 -13.10 11.99 -17.04
N GLY A 401 -12.60 11.94 -15.79
CA GLY A 401 -11.21 12.24 -15.45
C GLY A 401 -10.88 13.74 -15.39
N GLU A 402 -11.87 14.63 -15.58
CA GLU A 402 -11.66 16.08 -15.48
C GLU A 402 -11.39 16.54 -14.04
N ASP A 403 -10.62 17.62 -13.90
CA ASP A 403 -10.26 18.19 -12.59
C ASP A 403 -11.49 18.73 -11.86
N VAL A 404 -11.67 18.36 -10.58
CA VAL A 404 -12.65 19.03 -9.70
C VAL A 404 -12.08 20.36 -9.21
N TRP A 405 -10.83 20.35 -8.78
CA TRP A 405 -10.06 21.57 -8.50
C TRP A 405 -8.81 21.57 -9.38
N PRO A 406 -8.31 22.77 -9.80
CA PRO A 406 -7.20 22.83 -10.73
C PRO A 406 -5.99 22.00 -10.30
N ILE A 407 -5.44 21.25 -11.23
CA ILE A 407 -4.17 20.54 -11.10
C ILE A 407 -3.19 21.28 -12.02
N GLU A 408 -2.11 21.79 -11.43
CA GLU A 408 -1.17 22.67 -12.12
C GLU A 408 0.10 21.93 -12.48
N GLU A 409 0.52 22.01 -13.75
CA GLU A 409 1.86 21.61 -14.15
C GLU A 409 2.89 22.63 -13.65
N ARG A 410 3.77 22.19 -12.73
CA ARG A 410 4.79 23.05 -12.13
C ARG A 410 6.19 22.57 -12.50
N PRO A 411 7.13 23.50 -12.80
CA PRO A 411 8.53 23.15 -13.05
C PRO A 411 9.14 22.39 -11.86
N VAL A 412 9.96 21.36 -12.16
CA VAL A 412 10.68 20.56 -11.16
C VAL A 412 12.17 20.52 -11.49
N PRO A 413 13.04 20.15 -10.52
CA PRO A 413 14.48 20.11 -10.74
C PRO A 413 14.86 19.09 -11.81
N GLY A 414 15.80 19.46 -12.68
CA GLY A 414 16.51 18.54 -13.55
C GLY A 414 17.67 17.85 -12.84
N GLY A 415 18.27 16.86 -13.50
CA GLY A 415 19.43 16.16 -12.97
C GLY A 415 20.70 17.03 -12.87
N ASP A 416 21.63 16.61 -12.04
CA ASP A 416 22.91 17.30 -11.79
C ASP A 416 24.02 16.92 -12.76
N GLY A 417 23.72 16.13 -13.80
CA GLY A 417 24.64 15.69 -14.86
C GLY A 417 25.58 14.56 -14.45
N THR A 418 25.25 13.80 -13.39
CA THR A 418 26.05 12.64 -12.96
C THR A 418 25.43 11.29 -13.26
N VAL A 419 24.18 11.26 -13.73
CA VAL A 419 23.46 10.05 -14.11
C VAL A 419 23.34 10.03 -15.64
N ASP A 420 24.15 9.21 -16.27
CA ASP A 420 24.18 9.09 -17.73
C ASP A 420 22.93 8.38 -18.25
N GLY A 421 22.40 8.85 -19.37
CA GLY A 421 21.25 8.24 -20.05
C GLY A 421 19.90 8.51 -19.41
N GLU A 422 19.85 9.27 -18.30
CA GLU A 422 18.62 9.63 -17.65
C GLU A 422 17.91 10.79 -18.35
N TYR A 423 16.58 10.71 -18.35
CA TYR A 423 15.69 11.75 -18.80
C TYR A 423 14.97 12.38 -17.58
N TYR A 424 14.71 13.67 -17.61
CA TYR A 424 14.05 14.39 -16.54
C TYR A 424 12.83 15.12 -17.07
N ALA A 425 11.64 14.75 -16.61
CA ALA A 425 10.42 15.49 -16.94
C ALA A 425 10.54 16.95 -16.45
N PRO A 426 10.23 17.93 -17.29
CA PRO A 426 10.43 19.35 -16.94
C PRO A 426 9.42 19.88 -15.94
N THR A 427 8.25 19.25 -15.87
CA THR A 427 7.14 19.60 -14.99
C THR A 427 6.54 18.35 -14.37
N GLN A 428 5.79 18.56 -13.28
CA GLN A 428 4.98 17.53 -12.63
C GLN A 428 3.62 18.13 -12.23
N PRO A 429 2.55 17.32 -12.14
CA PRO A 429 1.25 17.77 -11.72
C PRO A 429 1.19 18.01 -10.20
N PHE A 430 0.65 19.15 -9.80
CA PHE A 430 0.44 19.54 -8.40
C PHE A 430 -1.03 19.85 -8.16
N PRO A 431 -1.71 19.20 -7.21
CA PRO A 431 -3.07 19.56 -6.85
C PRO A 431 -3.08 20.92 -6.14
N THR A 432 -4.08 21.74 -6.44
CA THR A 432 -4.30 23.01 -5.73
C THR A 432 -5.20 22.81 -4.52
N LYS A 433 -6.13 21.85 -4.59
CA LYS A 433 -7.02 21.42 -3.52
C LYS A 433 -7.32 19.92 -3.60
N PRO A 434 -7.32 19.23 -2.47
CA PRO A 434 -6.72 19.65 -1.19
C PRO A 434 -5.25 20.07 -1.36
N ALA A 435 -4.79 21.01 -0.54
CA ALA A 435 -3.37 21.36 -0.55
C ALA A 435 -2.51 20.14 -0.17
N PRO A 436 -1.26 20.05 -0.65
CA PRO A 436 -0.35 18.97 -0.25
C PRO A 436 -0.31 18.79 1.27
N LEU A 437 -0.48 17.56 1.74
CA LEU A 437 -0.58 17.27 3.17
C LEU A 437 0.79 17.33 3.89
N LEU A 438 1.87 17.12 3.14
CA LEU A 438 3.24 17.24 3.61
C LEU A 438 3.87 18.48 2.99
N ASP A 439 4.60 19.27 3.79
CA ASP A 439 5.37 20.40 3.28
C ASP A 439 6.70 19.90 2.68
N GLN A 440 6.73 19.85 1.36
CA GLN A 440 7.88 19.37 0.58
C GLN A 440 8.58 20.51 -0.19
N SER A 441 8.14 21.75 0.02
CA SER A 441 8.72 22.92 -0.66
C SER A 441 10.13 23.23 -0.16
N GLU A 442 10.38 22.94 1.12
CA GLU A 442 11.68 23.12 1.76
C GLU A 442 12.24 21.79 2.30
N LYS A 443 13.55 21.74 2.42
CA LYS A 443 14.25 20.60 3.04
C LYS A 443 13.76 20.38 4.46
N PRO A 444 13.37 19.16 4.85
CA PRO A 444 12.97 18.87 6.21
C PRO A 444 14.01 19.35 7.24
N GLU A 445 13.52 19.96 8.32
CA GLU A 445 14.42 20.49 9.34
C GLU A 445 15.05 19.39 10.20
N VAL A 446 16.33 19.54 10.49
CA VAL A 446 17.03 18.65 11.43
C VAL A 446 16.41 18.79 12.83
N TRP A 447 16.14 17.65 13.47
CA TRP A 447 15.64 17.63 14.82
C TRP A 447 16.76 17.92 15.83
N PRO A 448 16.73 19.08 16.54
CA PRO A 448 17.86 19.50 17.38
C PRO A 448 18.20 18.50 18.50
N ILE A 449 17.20 17.81 19.06
CA ILE A 449 17.42 16.81 20.11
C ILE A 449 18.20 15.62 19.55
N ALA A 450 17.80 15.09 18.40
CA ALA A 450 18.48 13.98 17.76
C ALA A 450 19.91 14.37 17.32
N ASP A 451 20.11 15.61 16.88
CA ASP A 451 21.41 16.09 16.44
C ASP A 451 22.38 16.27 17.62
N ILE A 452 21.93 16.87 18.73
CA ILE A 452 22.74 17.03 19.95
C ILE A 452 23.15 15.66 20.51
N VAL A 453 22.19 14.75 20.68
CA VAL A 453 22.44 13.40 21.20
C VAL A 453 23.30 12.59 20.23
N GLY A 454 23.11 12.77 18.92
CA GLY A 454 23.89 12.18 17.83
C GLY A 454 25.25 12.84 17.59
N LEU A 455 25.69 13.79 18.41
CA LEU A 455 26.97 14.53 18.28
C LEU A 455 27.12 15.23 16.92
N GLY A 456 26.05 15.83 16.41
CA GLY A 456 26.03 16.56 15.14
C GLY A 456 25.98 15.63 13.91
N SER A 457 25.61 14.36 14.07
CA SER A 457 25.54 13.42 12.92
C SER A 457 24.40 13.74 11.97
N CYS A 458 23.26 14.20 12.50
CA CYS A 458 22.10 14.59 11.67
C CYS A 458 22.41 15.80 10.81
N SER A 459 22.97 16.87 11.39
CA SER A 459 23.36 18.06 10.64
C SER A 459 24.38 17.71 9.56
N ARG A 460 25.40 16.89 9.87
CA ARG A 460 26.37 16.45 8.87
C ARG A 460 25.75 15.66 7.73
N LEU A 461 24.80 14.77 8.03
CA LEU A 461 24.09 14.01 7.00
C LEU A 461 23.30 14.95 6.09
N PHE A 462 22.47 15.82 6.66
CA PHE A 462 21.60 16.71 5.92
C PHE A 462 22.39 17.73 5.09
N ASP A 463 23.53 18.25 5.58
CA ASP A 463 24.37 19.17 4.84
C ASP A 463 24.99 18.55 3.57
N ASN A 464 25.12 17.22 3.51
CA ASN A 464 25.70 16.49 2.39
C ASN A 464 24.67 15.86 1.46
N LEU A 465 23.36 15.99 1.76
CA LEU A 465 22.27 15.53 0.92
C LEU A 465 21.73 16.65 0.02
N TRP A 466 21.51 16.34 -1.24
CA TRP A 466 20.87 17.27 -2.18
C TRP A 466 19.36 17.28 -1.98
N TYR A 467 18.73 18.46 -2.03
CA TYR A 467 17.27 18.63 -1.98
C TYR A 467 16.87 19.99 -2.57
N GLU A 468 16.08 19.97 -3.61
CA GLU A 468 15.46 21.13 -4.26
C GLU A 468 13.93 20.95 -4.41
N GLY A 469 13.32 20.25 -3.44
CA GLY A 469 11.93 19.85 -3.44
C GLY A 469 11.75 18.33 -3.61
N MET A 470 10.51 17.87 -3.55
CA MET A 470 10.14 16.45 -3.59
C MET A 470 10.67 15.71 -4.82
N TYR A 471 10.67 16.36 -5.99
CA TYR A 471 11.10 15.78 -7.26
C TYR A 471 12.60 16.00 -7.54
N THR A 472 13.42 16.15 -6.50
CA THR A 472 14.89 16.17 -6.69
C THR A 472 15.33 14.81 -7.23
N PRO A 473 15.96 14.72 -8.41
CA PRO A 473 16.30 13.45 -9.03
C PRO A 473 17.40 12.70 -8.28
N PRO A 474 17.39 11.36 -8.31
CA PRO A 474 18.48 10.54 -7.79
C PRO A 474 19.84 10.92 -8.39
N THR A 475 20.92 10.83 -7.60
CA THR A 475 22.28 11.23 -8.01
C THR A 475 23.34 10.27 -7.52
N THR A 476 24.50 10.28 -8.17
CA THR A 476 25.71 9.58 -7.71
C THR A 476 26.59 10.42 -6.79
N LYS A 477 26.30 11.73 -6.62
CA LYS A 477 27.11 12.67 -5.83
C LYS A 477 26.85 12.59 -4.32
N GLY A 478 27.88 12.96 -3.56
CA GLY A 478 27.78 13.17 -2.12
C GLY A 478 27.24 11.97 -1.38
N GLU A 479 26.29 12.20 -0.48
CA GLU A 479 25.51 11.17 0.22
C GLU A 479 24.22 10.82 -0.52
N GLY A 480 23.96 11.43 -1.68
CA GLY A 480 22.75 11.23 -2.49
C GLY A 480 21.73 12.36 -2.33
N VAL A 481 20.47 12.02 -2.56
CA VAL A 481 19.32 12.92 -2.40
C VAL A 481 18.53 12.60 -1.13
N LEU A 482 17.97 13.63 -0.52
CA LEU A 482 17.00 13.46 0.55
C LEU A 482 15.63 13.22 -0.08
N ALA A 483 14.95 12.14 0.32
CA ALA A 483 13.59 11.81 -0.08
C ALA A 483 12.61 12.11 1.07
N TYR A 484 11.62 12.95 0.79
CA TYR A 484 10.53 13.26 1.71
C TYR A 484 9.24 13.51 0.91
N PRO A 485 8.20 12.70 1.15
CA PRO A 485 8.18 11.52 2.01
C PRO A 485 9.10 10.39 1.52
N ASP A 486 9.20 9.33 2.32
CA ASP A 486 9.96 8.13 1.98
C ASP A 486 9.31 7.29 0.88
N SER A 487 9.99 6.24 0.44
CA SER A 487 9.49 5.31 -0.60
C SER A 487 8.24 4.51 -0.19
N ALA A 488 7.96 4.38 1.11
CA ALA A 488 6.71 3.80 1.58
C ALA A 488 5.52 4.76 1.40
N GLY A 489 5.79 6.06 1.39
CA GLY A 489 4.86 7.12 1.03
C GLY A 489 4.27 7.92 2.20
N GLY A 490 3.91 9.15 1.89
CA GLY A 490 3.23 10.08 2.81
C GLY A 490 1.80 9.68 3.13
N VAL A 491 1.05 9.09 2.17
CA VAL A 491 -0.19 8.36 2.40
C VAL A 491 0.06 6.89 2.08
N GLN A 492 -0.40 6.01 2.93
CA GLN A 492 -0.18 4.58 2.83
C GLN A 492 -1.32 3.87 2.08
N TRP A 493 -1.11 2.61 1.72
CA TRP A 493 -2.06 1.76 0.99
C TRP A 493 -3.45 1.63 1.66
N GLY A 494 -3.57 1.94 2.94
CA GLY A 494 -4.86 2.03 3.63
C GLY A 494 -5.78 3.12 3.08
N GLY A 495 -5.23 4.13 2.41
CA GLY A 495 -5.98 5.14 1.66
C GLY A 495 -6.90 6.02 2.51
N VAL A 496 -7.93 6.57 1.88
CA VAL A 496 -8.85 7.56 2.46
C VAL A 496 -10.17 6.89 2.86
N ALA A 497 -10.71 7.21 4.03
CA ALA A 497 -12.10 6.94 4.38
C ALA A 497 -12.96 8.19 4.13
N PHE A 498 -14.23 8.00 3.77
CA PHE A 498 -15.11 9.13 3.45
C PHE A 498 -16.48 8.94 4.10
N ASP A 499 -16.91 9.94 4.86
CA ASP A 499 -18.27 10.03 5.39
C ASP A 499 -19.15 10.81 4.41
N PRO A 500 -20.11 10.16 3.73
CA PRO A 500 -20.95 10.81 2.73
C PRO A 500 -21.94 11.82 3.33
N GLU A 501 -22.29 11.70 4.62
CA GLU A 501 -23.26 12.59 5.25
C GLU A 501 -22.67 13.97 5.56
N SER A 502 -21.47 14.00 6.15
CA SER A 502 -20.77 15.25 6.45
C SER A 502 -19.80 15.69 5.36
N GLN A 503 -19.67 14.90 4.30
CA GLN A 503 -18.68 15.07 3.23
C GLN A 503 -17.26 15.29 3.78
N THR A 504 -16.88 14.45 4.74
CA THR A 504 -15.58 14.50 5.40
C THR A 504 -14.72 13.33 4.95
N ALA A 505 -13.58 13.63 4.34
CA ALA A 505 -12.57 12.63 4.04
C ALA A 505 -11.55 12.54 5.20
N VAL A 506 -11.17 11.33 5.58
CA VAL A 506 -10.23 11.08 6.68
C VAL A 506 -9.12 10.15 6.21
N LEU A 507 -7.89 10.49 6.53
CA LEU A 507 -6.73 9.67 6.23
C LEU A 507 -5.60 9.89 7.25
N ASN A 508 -4.66 8.98 7.28
CA ASN A 508 -3.43 9.12 8.06
C ASN A 508 -2.24 9.39 7.15
N THR A 509 -1.32 10.23 7.62
CA THR A 509 -0.07 10.55 6.93
C THR A 509 1.14 10.01 7.69
N SER A 510 2.18 9.61 6.95
CA SER A 510 3.47 9.19 7.46
C SER A 510 4.54 10.22 7.07
N HIS A 511 5.33 10.67 8.05
CA HIS A 511 6.33 11.71 7.85
C HIS A 511 7.72 11.13 8.06
N VAL A 512 8.14 10.24 7.16
CA VAL A 512 9.46 9.59 7.22
C VAL A 512 10.38 10.21 6.17
N VAL A 513 11.64 10.43 6.57
CA VAL A 513 12.69 10.95 5.69
C VAL A 513 13.69 9.84 5.41
N GLN A 514 13.94 9.61 4.13
CA GLN A 514 14.96 8.72 3.62
C GLN A 514 16.03 9.49 2.84
N TYR A 515 17.11 8.83 2.50
CA TYR A 515 18.03 9.29 1.49
C TYR A 515 18.41 8.17 0.54
N ILE A 516 18.58 8.55 -0.72
CA ILE A 516 18.77 7.64 -1.84
C ILE A 516 20.04 8.05 -2.56
N LYS A 517 20.88 7.08 -2.89
CA LYS A 517 22.08 7.30 -3.68
C LYS A 517 22.21 6.26 -4.77
N LEU A 518 22.51 6.71 -5.97
CA LEU A 518 22.90 5.85 -7.08
C LEU A 518 24.41 5.57 -7.04
N PHE A 519 24.78 4.39 -7.50
CA PHE A 519 26.16 3.96 -7.65
C PHE A 519 26.35 3.41 -9.08
N THR A 520 27.48 3.73 -9.73
CA THR A 520 27.88 2.99 -10.93
C THR A 520 27.96 1.49 -10.60
N ARG A 521 27.88 0.60 -11.60
CA ARG A 521 28.01 -0.84 -11.34
C ARG A 521 29.27 -1.17 -10.54
N GLU A 522 30.39 -0.58 -10.92
CA GLU A 522 31.68 -0.81 -10.26
C GLU A 522 31.66 -0.37 -8.79
N ASP A 523 31.15 0.82 -8.51
CA ASP A 523 31.06 1.33 -7.14
C ASP A 523 30.05 0.53 -6.30
N TYR A 524 28.93 0.10 -6.91
CA TYR A 524 27.94 -0.72 -6.24
C TYR A 524 28.52 -2.08 -5.80
N GLU A 525 29.21 -2.78 -6.69
CA GLU A 525 29.84 -4.08 -6.40
C GLU A 525 30.89 -3.97 -5.28
N GLN A 526 31.63 -2.85 -5.25
CA GLN A 526 32.64 -2.60 -4.20
C GLN A 526 31.98 -2.29 -2.84
N GLN A 527 30.88 -1.57 -2.81
CA GLN A 527 30.26 -1.10 -1.56
C GLN A 527 29.21 -2.08 -1.00
N ALA A 528 28.41 -2.69 -1.87
CA ALA A 528 27.43 -3.68 -1.46
C ALA A 528 28.10 -4.97 -0.95
N GLY A 529 29.32 -5.30 -1.45
CA GLY A 529 30.15 -6.39 -0.91
C GLY A 529 29.45 -7.75 -0.82
N GLY A 530 28.38 -7.98 -1.59
CA GLY A 530 27.52 -9.17 -1.51
C GLY A 530 26.51 -9.14 -0.34
N SER A 531 26.33 -8.01 0.30
CA SER A 531 25.46 -7.87 1.49
C SER A 531 23.96 -7.72 1.18
N GLY A 532 23.52 -7.83 -0.06
CA GLY A 532 22.09 -7.91 -0.42
C GLY A 532 21.16 -6.84 0.19
N ASN A 533 19.86 -7.04 0.06
CA ASN A 533 18.80 -6.11 0.46
C ASN A 533 18.75 -5.75 1.97
N GLU A 534 19.28 -6.61 2.82
CA GLU A 534 19.29 -6.38 4.27
C GLU A 534 20.14 -5.18 4.71
N SER A 535 21.08 -4.75 3.87
CA SER A 535 21.97 -3.62 4.13
C SER A 535 21.46 -2.29 3.58
N GLY A 536 20.28 -2.25 2.94
CA GLY A 536 19.74 -1.08 2.25
C GLY A 536 20.39 -0.80 0.89
N PHE A 537 21.08 -1.80 0.31
CA PHE A 537 21.64 -1.76 -1.05
C PHE A 537 20.82 -2.64 -1.98
N TYR A 538 20.43 -2.09 -3.15
CA TYR A 538 19.58 -2.75 -4.14
C TYR A 538 20.22 -2.73 -5.52
N PRO A 539 20.20 -3.85 -6.23
CA PRO A 539 21.04 -3.99 -7.43
C PRO A 539 20.48 -3.30 -8.66
N GLN A 540 19.19 -3.13 -8.81
CA GLN A 540 18.56 -2.71 -10.07
C GLN A 540 19.20 -3.43 -11.26
N THR A 541 19.25 -4.75 -11.21
CA THR A 541 19.93 -5.62 -12.21
C THR A 541 19.40 -5.32 -13.60
N GLY A 542 20.29 -5.09 -14.55
CA GLY A 542 19.94 -4.66 -15.92
C GLY A 542 20.02 -3.14 -16.13
N ALA A 543 20.01 -2.34 -15.06
CA ALA A 543 20.30 -0.91 -15.12
C ALA A 543 21.81 -0.62 -14.97
N PRO A 544 22.32 0.52 -15.46
CA PRO A 544 23.73 0.90 -15.30
C PRO A 544 24.08 1.31 -13.87
N TYR A 545 23.09 1.48 -13.01
CA TYR A 545 23.24 1.89 -11.61
C TYR A 545 22.60 0.89 -10.66
N GLY A 546 23.28 0.61 -9.54
CA GLY A 546 22.67 0.11 -8.33
C GLY A 546 22.37 1.29 -7.39
N MET A 547 21.71 1.04 -6.27
CA MET A 547 21.31 2.09 -5.36
C MET A 547 21.44 1.70 -3.90
N SER A 548 21.43 2.70 -3.02
CA SER A 548 21.12 2.53 -1.59
C SER A 548 19.93 3.39 -1.22
N LEU A 549 19.13 2.86 -0.28
CA LEU A 549 17.97 3.52 0.31
C LEU A 549 18.04 3.34 1.82
N MET A 550 18.11 4.44 2.55
CA MET A 550 18.31 4.40 4.00
C MET A 550 17.46 5.45 4.70
N ASN A 551 16.94 5.12 5.88
CA ASN A 551 16.27 6.09 6.72
C ASN A 551 17.27 7.10 7.30
N ALA A 552 16.91 8.38 7.34
CA ALA A 552 17.74 9.45 7.86
C ALA A 552 17.79 9.40 9.41
N MET A 553 18.49 8.43 9.95
CA MET A 553 18.66 8.20 11.39
C MET A 553 20.06 8.60 11.86
N ASN A 554 20.18 9.02 13.12
CA ASN A 554 21.50 9.14 13.74
C ASN A 554 22.05 7.76 14.14
N TRP A 555 23.30 7.70 14.57
CA TRP A 555 23.97 6.45 14.96
C TRP A 555 23.35 5.75 16.21
N LEU A 556 22.46 6.44 16.93
CA LEU A 556 21.63 5.85 18.00
C LEU A 556 20.28 5.36 17.52
N GLY A 557 19.98 5.47 16.21
CA GLY A 557 18.69 5.08 15.64
C GLY A 557 17.55 6.08 15.89
N MET A 558 17.85 7.33 16.23
CA MET A 558 16.83 8.38 16.36
C MET A 558 16.60 9.07 15.01
N PRO A 559 15.34 9.40 14.66
CA PRO A 559 15.04 10.18 13.46
C PRO A 559 15.79 11.51 13.44
N CYS A 560 16.42 11.84 12.32
CA CYS A 560 17.13 13.11 12.15
C CYS A 560 16.23 14.31 11.82
N TRP A 561 14.97 14.08 11.46
CA TRP A 561 13.98 15.11 11.12
C TRP A 561 13.03 15.39 12.27
N LYS A 562 12.44 16.59 12.28
CA LYS A 562 11.49 17.03 13.31
C LYS A 562 10.16 16.26 13.23
N PRO A 563 9.52 15.98 14.39
CA PRO A 563 8.11 15.53 14.40
C PRO A 563 7.17 16.64 13.86
N PRO A 564 5.90 16.28 13.51
CA PRO A 564 5.25 15.01 13.77
C PRO A 564 5.75 13.88 12.88
N PHE A 565 5.73 12.61 13.37
CA PHE A 565 6.13 11.45 12.59
C PHE A 565 4.98 10.78 11.87
N GLY A 566 3.76 11.14 12.21
CA GLY A 566 2.52 10.77 11.55
C GLY A 566 1.33 11.49 12.16
N GLU A 567 0.32 11.73 11.33
CA GLU A 567 -0.88 12.47 11.69
C GLU A 567 -2.14 11.80 11.16
N LEU A 568 -3.26 12.02 11.85
CA LEU A 568 -4.61 11.80 11.34
C LEU A 568 -5.16 13.13 10.85
N VAL A 569 -5.71 13.14 9.64
CA VAL A 569 -6.14 14.37 8.95
C VAL A 569 -7.58 14.20 8.48
N ALA A 570 -8.41 15.20 8.72
CA ALA A 570 -9.75 15.30 8.15
C ALA A 570 -9.87 16.51 7.21
N LEU A 571 -10.54 16.29 6.09
CA LEU A 571 -10.75 17.27 5.02
C LEU A 571 -12.24 17.53 4.84
N ASP A 572 -12.58 18.78 4.58
CA ASP A 572 -13.90 19.20 4.12
C ASP A 572 -13.98 19.10 2.61
N MET A 573 -14.77 18.15 2.09
CA MET A 573 -14.86 17.94 0.65
C MET A 573 -15.79 18.93 -0.07
N HIS A 574 -16.47 19.84 0.64
CA HIS A 574 -17.12 20.99 0.02
C HIS A 574 -16.11 22.06 -0.45
N SER A 575 -14.99 22.20 0.28
CA SER A 575 -14.01 23.24 0.02
C SER A 575 -12.62 22.71 -0.39
N GLY A 576 -12.33 21.45 -0.07
CA GLY A 576 -10.99 20.84 -0.21
C GLY A 576 -10.01 21.28 0.90
N ASP A 577 -10.48 21.93 1.96
CA ASP A 577 -9.64 22.43 3.03
C ASP A 577 -9.50 21.42 4.19
N VAL A 578 -8.39 21.53 4.95
CA VAL A 578 -8.19 20.73 6.16
C VAL A 578 -9.13 21.20 7.26
N LYS A 579 -10.01 20.32 7.76
CA LYS A 579 -10.86 20.59 8.94
C LYS A 579 -10.05 20.58 10.23
N TRP A 580 -9.25 19.52 10.38
CA TRP A 580 -8.34 19.35 11.50
C TRP A 580 -7.23 18.35 11.13
N ARG A 581 -6.11 18.43 11.88
CA ARG A 581 -5.05 17.43 11.84
C ARG A 581 -4.46 17.24 13.24
N LYS A 582 -4.12 16.01 13.57
CA LYS A 582 -3.63 15.58 14.89
C LYS A 582 -2.48 14.60 14.74
N PRO A 583 -1.38 14.75 15.48
CA PRO A 583 -0.43 13.66 15.63
C PRO A 583 -1.12 12.42 16.18
N ILE A 584 -0.79 11.24 15.61
CA ILE A 584 -1.38 9.96 16.02
C ILE A 584 -0.30 8.96 16.43
N GLY A 585 -0.53 8.30 17.57
CA GLY A 585 0.34 7.27 18.10
C GLY A 585 1.64 7.79 18.70
N ASN A 586 2.46 6.87 19.14
CA ASN A 586 3.82 7.13 19.62
C ASN A 586 4.77 5.96 19.26
N SER A 587 6.05 6.13 19.49
CA SER A 587 7.08 5.13 19.18
C SER A 587 7.74 4.51 20.40
N GLN A 588 7.06 4.45 21.54
CA GLN A 588 7.61 3.92 22.81
C GLN A 588 8.13 2.48 22.68
N LYS A 589 7.51 1.65 21.86
CA LYS A 589 7.93 0.25 21.64
C LYS A 589 9.28 0.10 20.90
N PHE A 590 9.81 1.18 20.29
CA PHE A 590 11.09 1.13 19.56
C PHE A 590 12.31 1.43 20.46
N GLY A 591 12.15 1.39 21.77
CA GLY A 591 13.23 1.67 22.73
C GLY A 591 13.50 3.17 22.96
N PHE A 592 12.76 4.05 22.29
CA PHE A 592 12.77 5.48 22.51
C PHE A 592 11.46 5.94 23.12
N TYR A 593 11.53 6.64 24.24
CA TYR A 593 10.37 7.34 24.78
C TYR A 593 10.14 8.61 23.95
N MET A 594 9.12 8.57 23.11
CA MET A 594 8.64 9.75 22.38
C MET A 594 7.38 10.27 23.09
N PRO A 595 7.23 11.58 23.30
CA PRO A 595 5.98 12.15 23.79
C PRO A 595 4.81 11.85 22.85
N ASP A 596 3.63 11.63 23.40
CA ASP A 596 2.41 11.25 22.64
C ASP A 596 2.03 12.27 21.55
N ASN A 597 2.43 13.53 21.69
CA ASN A 597 2.16 14.59 20.72
C ASN A 597 3.15 14.62 19.53
N MET A 598 4.06 13.67 19.41
CA MET A 598 5.00 13.58 18.28
C MET A 598 4.49 12.67 17.16
N GLY A 599 3.49 11.87 17.42
CA GLY A 599 3.00 10.88 16.46
C GLY A 599 3.98 9.71 16.24
N SER A 600 3.61 8.81 15.38
CA SER A 600 4.46 7.73 14.89
C SER A 600 4.29 7.57 13.38
N PRO A 601 5.25 7.00 12.65
CA PRO A 601 4.96 6.52 11.30
C PRO A 601 3.71 5.65 11.29
N THR A 602 2.91 5.76 10.24
CA THR A 602 1.61 5.08 10.13
C THR A 602 1.59 4.13 8.95
N ILE A 603 0.94 2.98 9.10
CA ILE A 603 0.63 2.03 8.03
C ILE A 603 -0.79 1.50 8.25
N GLY A 604 -1.54 1.27 7.17
CA GLY A 604 -2.96 0.96 7.21
C GLY A 604 -3.80 2.23 7.06
N GLY A 605 -5.08 2.15 7.38
CA GLY A 605 -5.99 3.28 7.20
C GLY A 605 -7.19 3.25 8.15
N PRO A 606 -8.01 4.31 8.14
CA PRO A 606 -9.20 4.44 8.96
C PRO A 606 -10.41 3.73 8.33
N ALA A 607 -11.41 3.47 9.19
CA ALA A 607 -12.81 3.26 8.82
C ALA A 607 -13.68 4.29 9.52
N VAL A 608 -14.71 4.80 8.86
CA VAL A 608 -15.63 5.80 9.42
C VAL A 608 -17.04 5.25 9.53
N THR A 609 -17.81 5.75 10.50
CA THR A 609 -19.19 5.31 10.70
C THR A 609 -20.16 6.48 10.78
N LYS A 610 -21.41 6.22 10.41
CA LYS A 610 -22.53 7.17 10.62
C LYS A 610 -22.72 7.55 12.09
N GLY A 611 -22.21 6.75 13.03
CA GLY A 611 -22.16 7.10 14.46
C GLY A 611 -21.19 8.25 14.79
N GLY A 612 -20.53 8.84 13.79
CA GLY A 612 -19.60 9.96 13.94
C GLY A 612 -18.21 9.55 14.42
N LEU A 613 -17.81 8.32 14.17
CA LEU A 613 -16.55 7.75 14.66
C LEU A 613 -15.58 7.44 13.53
N ILE A 614 -14.29 7.54 13.86
CA ILE A 614 -13.17 7.03 13.08
C ILE A 614 -12.54 5.88 13.87
N PHE A 615 -12.56 4.66 13.34
CA PHE A 615 -11.80 3.55 13.89
C PHE A 615 -10.48 3.40 13.12
N ILE A 616 -9.36 3.26 13.85
CA ILE A 616 -8.04 3.14 13.25
C ILE A 616 -7.05 2.49 14.21
N GLY A 617 -6.11 1.69 13.67
CA GLY A 617 -4.90 1.30 14.39
C GLY A 617 -3.70 2.07 13.83
N ALA A 618 -3.17 1.61 12.72
CA ALA A 618 -2.15 2.26 11.85
C ALA A 618 -0.81 2.61 12.51
N THR A 619 -0.72 2.69 13.83
CA THR A 619 0.41 3.25 14.56
C THR A 619 1.32 2.18 15.19
N MET A 620 2.59 2.53 15.35
CA MET A 620 3.63 1.61 15.83
C MET A 620 3.53 1.29 17.33
N ASP A 621 2.68 1.98 18.08
CA ASP A 621 2.45 1.71 19.51
C ASP A 621 1.46 0.57 19.79
N ALA A 622 0.98 -0.09 18.73
CA ALA A 622 0.10 -1.24 18.80
C ALA A 622 -1.20 -0.97 19.57
N LYS A 623 -1.90 0.10 19.21
CA LYS A 623 -3.23 0.40 19.77
C LYS A 623 -4.29 0.40 18.68
N ALA A 624 -5.44 -0.19 19.01
CA ALA A 624 -6.72 0.10 18.35
C ALA A 624 -7.30 1.38 18.96
N ARG A 625 -7.92 2.24 18.14
CA ARG A 625 -8.44 3.55 18.58
C ARG A 625 -9.76 3.90 17.92
N ALA A 626 -10.55 4.72 18.63
CA ALA A 626 -11.68 5.43 18.07
C ALA A 626 -11.55 6.93 18.32
N PHE A 627 -11.80 7.73 17.28
CA PHE A 627 -11.77 9.19 17.33
C PHE A 627 -13.15 9.75 16.95
N ASP A 628 -13.45 10.93 17.49
CA ASP A 628 -14.57 11.74 17.03
C ASP A 628 -14.27 12.31 15.63
N LEU A 629 -15.16 12.06 14.67
CA LEU A 629 -14.97 12.48 13.28
C LEU A 629 -14.95 14.02 13.14
N ALA A 630 -15.72 14.73 13.95
CA ALA A 630 -15.84 16.17 13.82
C ALA A 630 -14.65 16.93 14.40
N SER A 631 -14.06 16.45 15.51
CA SER A 631 -13.01 17.13 16.27
C SER A 631 -11.63 16.50 16.21
N GLY A 632 -11.55 15.20 15.86
CA GLY A 632 -10.33 14.41 15.96
C GLY A 632 -9.90 14.12 17.40
N GLU A 633 -10.81 14.17 18.37
CA GLU A 633 -10.54 13.78 19.75
C GLU A 633 -10.51 12.24 19.87
N GLU A 634 -9.49 11.68 20.56
CA GLU A 634 -9.44 10.25 20.86
C GLU A 634 -10.45 9.95 21.98
N LEU A 635 -11.46 9.13 21.68
CA LEU A 635 -12.54 8.79 22.60
C LEU A 635 -12.35 7.42 23.26
N TRP A 636 -11.64 6.52 22.60
CA TRP A 636 -11.39 5.18 23.09
C TRP A 636 -10.08 4.60 22.52
N SER A 637 -9.41 3.78 23.30
CA SER A 637 -8.28 2.97 22.80
C SER A 637 -8.08 1.70 23.62
N ASP A 638 -7.61 0.62 22.97
CA ASP A 638 -7.15 -0.61 23.61
C ASP A 638 -5.77 -1.02 23.11
N GLN A 639 -4.98 -1.67 23.99
CA GLN A 639 -3.64 -2.14 23.67
C GLN A 639 -3.71 -3.50 22.96
N MET A 640 -3.14 -3.57 21.78
CA MET A 640 -3.02 -4.78 20.98
C MET A 640 -1.65 -5.44 21.18
N GLU A 641 -1.51 -6.68 20.71
CA GLU A 641 -0.26 -7.44 20.79
C GLU A 641 0.84 -6.83 19.90
N ALA A 642 0.51 -6.47 18.67
CA ALA A 642 1.37 -5.87 17.67
C ALA A 642 0.66 -4.68 16.99
N PRO A 643 1.37 -3.86 16.19
CA PRO A 643 0.73 -2.82 15.39
C PRO A 643 -0.40 -3.34 14.52
N VAL A 644 -1.52 -2.60 14.52
CA VAL A 644 -2.66 -2.86 13.65
C VAL A 644 -2.40 -2.17 12.31
N VAL A 645 -1.82 -2.89 11.38
CA VAL A 645 -1.43 -2.33 10.06
C VAL A 645 -2.46 -2.61 8.97
N ALA A 646 -3.59 -3.21 9.32
CA ALA A 646 -4.78 -3.42 8.48
C ALA A 646 -5.82 -2.31 8.69
N ASN A 647 -6.77 -2.19 7.77
CA ASN A 647 -7.96 -1.39 8.00
C ASN A 647 -8.90 -2.14 8.98
N PRO A 648 -9.61 -1.45 9.90
CA PRO A 648 -10.65 -2.09 10.70
C PRO A 648 -11.83 -2.52 9.84
N ALA A 649 -12.54 -3.58 10.26
CA ALA A 649 -13.82 -3.96 9.69
C ALA A 649 -14.95 -3.60 10.66
N VAL A 650 -16.05 -3.03 10.13
CA VAL A 650 -17.23 -2.64 10.91
C VAL A 650 -18.45 -3.31 10.33
N TYR A 651 -19.05 -4.24 11.09
CA TYR A 651 -20.17 -5.05 10.61
C TYR A 651 -21.28 -5.17 11.65
N GLU A 652 -22.46 -5.61 11.19
CA GLU A 652 -23.59 -5.95 12.05
C GLU A 652 -23.88 -7.44 11.93
N TYR A 653 -24.07 -8.10 13.07
CA TYR A 653 -24.52 -9.49 13.14
C TYR A 653 -25.52 -9.65 14.29
N ASP A 654 -26.67 -10.27 14.02
CA ASP A 654 -27.77 -10.45 14.98
C ASP A 654 -28.23 -9.15 15.67
N GLY A 655 -28.21 -8.02 14.92
CA GLY A 655 -28.64 -6.70 15.42
C GLY A 655 -27.64 -6.04 16.37
N ARG A 656 -26.41 -6.55 16.47
CA ARG A 656 -25.31 -5.98 17.24
C ARG A 656 -24.19 -5.51 16.31
N GLN A 657 -23.70 -4.30 16.55
CA GLN A 657 -22.56 -3.75 15.82
C GLN A 657 -21.24 -4.21 16.42
N TYR A 658 -20.32 -4.61 15.54
CA TYR A 658 -18.97 -5.08 15.87
C TYR A 658 -17.90 -4.28 15.14
N VAL A 659 -16.73 -4.17 15.76
CA VAL A 659 -15.52 -3.61 15.14
C VAL A 659 -14.37 -4.60 15.31
N ALA A 660 -13.81 -5.06 14.20
CA ALA A 660 -12.72 -6.03 14.17
C ALA A 660 -11.39 -5.37 13.80
N PHE A 661 -10.34 -5.75 14.54
CA PHE A 661 -8.96 -5.32 14.28
C PHE A 661 -8.05 -6.54 14.15
N VAL A 662 -7.12 -6.46 13.17
CA VAL A 662 -6.06 -7.46 12.97
C VAL A 662 -4.73 -6.88 13.40
N SER A 663 -4.13 -7.47 14.42
CA SER A 663 -2.87 -7.04 15.03
C SER A 663 -1.71 -7.91 14.53
N GLY A 664 -1.31 -7.69 13.28
CA GLY A 664 -0.29 -8.51 12.59
C GLY A 664 1.12 -7.95 12.67
N GLY A 665 1.28 -6.66 12.90
CA GLY A 665 2.56 -5.99 12.85
C GLY A 665 3.15 -5.91 11.44
N ASN A 666 4.37 -5.38 11.36
CA ASN A 666 5.11 -5.27 10.10
C ASN A 666 6.61 -5.46 10.37
N SER A 667 7.15 -6.60 9.97
CA SER A 667 8.56 -6.96 10.19
C SER A 667 9.55 -6.04 9.47
N ILE A 668 9.15 -5.40 8.37
CA ILE A 668 9.99 -4.47 7.60
C ILE A 668 10.28 -3.20 8.41
N LEU A 669 9.27 -2.69 9.13
CA LEU A 669 9.43 -1.55 10.03
C LEU A 669 9.98 -1.93 11.41
N LYS A 670 10.22 -3.24 11.64
CA LYS A 670 10.77 -3.81 12.88
C LYS A 670 10.01 -3.50 14.18
N PRO A 671 8.68 -3.27 14.18
CA PRO A 671 7.90 -3.48 15.39
C PRO A 671 7.66 -4.97 15.63
N ALA A 672 7.05 -5.31 16.76
CA ALA A 672 6.62 -6.68 17.00
C ALA A 672 5.68 -7.16 15.88
N VAL A 673 5.83 -8.40 15.47
CA VAL A 673 4.83 -9.12 14.67
C VAL A 673 3.85 -9.84 15.60
N GLY A 674 2.63 -10.07 15.14
CA GLY A 674 1.57 -10.71 15.90
C GLY A 674 0.63 -11.51 14.99
N ASP A 675 -0.28 -12.21 15.64
CA ASP A 675 -1.27 -13.07 14.98
C ASP A 675 -2.67 -12.93 15.59
N GLN A 676 -2.91 -11.83 16.31
CA GLN A 676 -4.15 -11.56 17.04
C GLN A 676 -5.22 -10.96 16.13
N VAL A 677 -6.43 -11.51 16.22
CA VAL A 677 -7.68 -10.87 15.79
C VAL A 677 -8.48 -10.53 17.03
N ALA A 678 -8.90 -9.29 17.18
CA ALA A 678 -9.71 -8.84 18.30
C ALA A 678 -10.96 -8.13 17.81
N VAL A 679 -12.12 -8.46 18.40
CA VAL A 679 -13.40 -7.88 18.04
C VAL A 679 -14.04 -7.22 19.27
N TYR A 680 -14.59 -6.07 19.05
CA TYR A 680 -15.17 -5.19 20.05
C TYR A 680 -16.64 -4.91 19.75
N ALA A 681 -17.44 -4.79 20.80
CA ALA A 681 -18.85 -4.36 20.75
C ALA A 681 -19.21 -3.66 22.05
N LEU A 682 -20.39 -3.03 22.10
CA LEU A 682 -20.95 -2.53 23.36
C LEU A 682 -21.34 -3.72 24.27
N PRO A 683 -21.30 -3.56 25.60
CA PRO A 683 -21.79 -4.58 26.52
C PRO A 683 -23.27 -4.89 26.26
N ASP A 684 -23.70 -6.12 26.66
CA ASP A 684 -25.09 -6.60 26.51
C ASP A 684 -26.10 -5.81 27.36
#